data_2bdd5a615e88d3762ecee36ce1989d92
#
_entry.id   2bdd5a615e88d3762ecee36ce1989d92
#
_cell.length_a   1.000
_cell.length_b   1.000
_cell.length_c   1.000
_cell.angle_alpha   90.00
_cell.angle_beta   90.00
_cell.angle_gamma   90.00
#
_symmetry.space_group_name_H-M   'P 1'
#
loop_
_entity.id
_entity.type
_entity.pdbx_description
1 polymer ?
#
loop_
_entity_poly.entity_id
_entity_poly.type
_entity_poly.pdbx_seq_one_letter_code
_entity_poly.pdbx_strand_id
1 'polypeptide(L)'
;MESIIVLVVLVLLAVPVLLTVALVWIAGLRRRVSALEAEVGAWRRDATVAPTSTHVAAAETVAPRPPPLAPVSASQASRPAPPPLPVDAAVPEPAYASVAEVDPAAPFASRSSESASVRAPISVSNPRVPRGPGPVERLLAGIKHWFTDGNVPVKVGMLVLLAGVAALLKYASDQGWLTLPIPLRLAAISAAALVGLLFGWRQRLQRPAFALALQGGAIGVLLLVLFAAARLYPLMPIPAAFALSVVLVAGLCVLAVLQDSRTLAVLGILAGFLAPIWLSTGRGNHVALFSYYALLNAGVFAIAWVRPWRALNLLGFAFTFGIGTWWGVTAYRPEQFASTEPFLLLFFAIYVAVPVLYARRAGLSPTAVIDGSLVFGTPLVAFALQAALLPDDTLRLALCALAVATLYALLAAWLVRDERTRLLGSAHAVLAVGFATLAVPLALSARATASVFALEGAGLLWLGLRQGRALPQWSGALLQIAAAVSFAFGVDRWQADARALANPTFLGALLLTLAGLVSAWLYRREQRRGLALLAYLWALAWGWAGLQLEIQRFVAAQARPDVWLAVLGMLALAAAQAHRRWPSVALAGTVLAAFALVLPITLWQVDAHGSPFAGQGAWAWPLFALAGVRALWCLRGAAGRVAIGAQFVWWLLWPFVAACALAWLAQRQELAWGWRWALWTLPWWLLAAVALWRGAWLAWPLGEAFAPARRALLVTLFVLLGAGWLLSLLASAPSAPLPWVAVLNPGELTQLAVLLLAARWCWSTQAPVDAARWRVAAFAVAALLWVTSATLRSVHEWGGLGWNAGLWSESLAQTSLTVVWSVLGVIGWVVGSRRRQRGLWLAGALLMALVLVKLVLIDRQHLGNLLGIGSFLAYGLLCTVIGYLAPAPPREEAVSEEEVRT
;
A
#
# COMPACT_ATOMS: atom_id res chain seq x y z
N MET A 1 -29.67 8.10 -2.85
CA MET A 1 -28.25 8.51 -2.89
C MET A 1 -27.55 8.25 -1.56
N GLU A 2 -28.21 8.45 -0.43
CA GLU A 2 -27.62 8.24 0.92
C GLU A 2 -27.22 6.78 1.17
N SER A 3 -28.01 5.81 0.72
CA SER A 3 -27.66 4.38 0.86
C SER A 3 -26.40 3.98 0.10
N ILE A 4 -26.09 4.63 -1.03
CA ILE A 4 -24.88 4.41 -1.81
C ILE A 4 -23.67 5.03 -1.08
N ILE A 5 -23.87 6.18 -0.45
CA ILE A 5 -22.82 6.85 0.35
C ILE A 5 -22.48 5.99 1.57
N VAL A 6 -23.49 5.43 2.26
CA VAL A 6 -23.27 4.50 3.38
C VAL A 6 -22.56 3.24 2.93
N LEU A 7 -22.94 2.67 1.78
CA LEU A 7 -22.25 1.49 1.23
C LEU A 7 -20.80 1.82 0.82
N VAL A 8 -20.58 2.97 0.20
CA VAL A 8 -19.24 3.45 -0.18
C VAL A 8 -18.40 3.73 1.06
N VAL A 9 -18.97 4.35 2.09
CA VAL A 9 -18.28 4.58 3.38
C VAL A 9 -17.99 3.25 4.09
N LEU A 10 -18.91 2.28 4.05
CA LEU A 10 -18.71 0.97 4.65
C LEU A 10 -17.66 0.16 3.90
N VAL A 11 -17.62 0.24 2.58
CA VAL A 11 -16.57 -0.37 1.74
C VAL A 11 -15.25 0.37 1.93
N LEU A 12 -15.24 1.70 2.01
CA LEU A 12 -14.04 2.52 2.26
C LEU A 12 -13.46 2.28 3.67
N LEU A 13 -14.30 1.98 4.66
CA LEU A 13 -13.87 1.58 6.01
C LEU A 13 -13.48 0.10 6.08
N ALA A 14 -14.16 -0.78 5.34
CA ALA A 14 -13.83 -2.20 5.30
C ALA A 14 -12.52 -2.48 4.57
N VAL A 15 -12.20 -1.73 3.51
CA VAL A 15 -10.96 -1.91 2.74
C VAL A 15 -9.71 -1.64 3.59
N PRO A 16 -9.56 -0.54 4.35
CA PRO A 16 -8.41 -0.33 5.23
C PRO A 16 -8.34 -1.36 6.37
N VAL A 17 -9.48 -1.78 6.92
CA VAL A 17 -9.53 -2.81 7.96
C VAL A 17 -9.10 -4.17 7.40
N LEU A 18 -9.59 -4.55 6.23
CA LEU A 18 -9.16 -5.77 5.55
C LEU A 18 -7.69 -5.70 5.12
N LEU A 19 -7.23 -4.53 4.68
CA LEU A 19 -5.84 -4.31 4.30
C LEU A 19 -4.91 -4.36 5.52
N THR A 20 -5.31 -3.78 6.65
CA THR A 20 -4.55 -3.87 7.91
C THR A 20 -4.54 -5.29 8.47
N VAL A 21 -5.66 -6.01 8.43
CA VAL A 21 -5.73 -7.43 8.80
C VAL A 21 -4.86 -8.27 7.87
N ALA A 22 -4.90 -8.03 6.55
CA ALA A 22 -4.05 -8.71 5.58
C ALA A 22 -2.57 -8.40 5.80
N LEU A 23 -2.20 -7.15 6.08
CA LEU A 23 -0.82 -6.74 6.39
C LEU A 23 -0.32 -7.35 7.69
N VAL A 24 -1.14 -7.40 8.74
CA VAL A 24 -0.81 -8.06 10.01
C VAL A 24 -0.63 -9.57 9.79
N TRP A 25 -1.46 -10.18 8.95
CA TRP A 25 -1.38 -11.60 8.60
C TRP A 25 -0.13 -11.91 7.77
N ILE A 26 0.19 -11.06 6.78
CA ILE A 26 1.43 -11.17 5.98
C ILE A 26 2.66 -10.97 6.87
N ALA A 27 2.61 -10.02 7.82
CA ALA A 27 3.68 -9.84 8.82
C ALA A 27 3.81 -11.05 9.75
N GLY A 28 2.70 -11.67 10.16
CA GLY A 28 2.67 -12.92 10.93
C GLY A 28 3.23 -14.10 10.16
N LEU A 29 2.87 -14.24 8.88
CA LEU A 29 3.41 -15.27 7.98
C LEU A 29 4.91 -15.08 7.74
N ARG A 30 5.37 -13.84 7.51
CA ARG A 30 6.80 -13.54 7.38
C ARG A 30 7.60 -13.91 8.62
N ARG A 31 7.07 -13.67 9.83
CA ARG A 31 7.71 -14.07 11.10
C ARG A 31 7.79 -15.60 11.24
N ARG A 32 6.76 -16.33 10.83
CA ARG A 32 6.76 -17.79 10.85
C ARG A 32 7.72 -18.38 9.82
N VAL A 33 7.78 -17.81 8.62
CA VAL A 33 8.73 -18.21 7.58
C VAL A 33 10.17 -17.96 8.04
N SER A 34 10.46 -16.78 8.63
CA SER A 34 11.82 -16.49 9.14
C SER A 34 12.19 -17.36 10.34
N ALA A 35 11.23 -17.75 11.18
CA ALA A 35 11.48 -18.71 12.28
C ALA A 35 11.78 -20.11 11.74
N LEU A 36 11.02 -20.59 10.75
CA LEU A 36 11.28 -21.86 10.09
C LEU A 36 12.60 -21.86 9.28
N GLU A 37 12.94 -20.76 8.64
CA GLU A 37 14.24 -20.60 7.97
C GLU A 37 15.41 -20.63 8.97
N ALA A 38 15.22 -20.04 10.15
CA ALA A 38 16.22 -20.10 11.24
C ALA A 38 16.36 -21.53 11.80
N GLU A 39 15.25 -22.25 11.94
CA GLU A 39 15.22 -23.64 12.42
C GLU A 39 15.85 -24.61 11.41
N VAL A 40 15.52 -24.46 10.12
CA VAL A 40 16.18 -25.21 9.04
C VAL A 40 17.66 -24.85 8.93
N GLY A 41 18.02 -23.60 9.17
CA GLY A 41 19.42 -23.13 9.22
C GLY A 41 20.19 -23.71 10.41
N ALA A 42 19.51 -23.96 11.56
CA ALA A 42 20.11 -24.65 12.69
C ALA A 42 20.33 -26.14 12.39
N TRP A 43 19.32 -26.81 11.83
CA TRP A 43 19.41 -28.22 11.42
C TRP A 43 20.51 -28.47 10.38
N ARG A 44 20.70 -27.55 9.43
CA ARG A 44 21.81 -27.66 8.49
C ARG A 44 23.17 -27.47 9.13
N ARG A 45 23.29 -26.66 10.18
CA ARG A 45 24.55 -26.50 10.93
C ARG A 45 24.89 -27.72 11.75
N ASP A 46 23.91 -28.34 12.39
CA ASP A 46 24.10 -29.58 13.15
C ASP A 46 24.43 -30.78 12.26
N ALA A 47 23.91 -30.81 11.01
CA ALA A 47 24.23 -31.83 10.04
C ALA A 47 25.65 -31.70 9.41
N THR A 48 26.29 -30.53 9.55
CA THR A 48 27.67 -30.28 9.04
C THR A 48 28.76 -30.46 10.09
N VAL A 49 28.41 -30.77 11.35
CA VAL A 49 29.34 -31.04 12.45
C VAL A 49 29.30 -32.53 12.83
N ALA A 50 29.45 -33.41 11.86
CA ALA A 50 29.81 -34.77 12.13
C ALA A 50 31.34 -34.92 11.94
N PRO A 51 32.11 -35.36 12.94
CA PRO A 51 33.54 -35.49 12.82
C PRO A 51 33.93 -36.66 11.94
N THR A 52 34.64 -36.36 10.87
CA THR A 52 35.31 -37.35 10.05
C THR A 52 36.47 -37.94 10.84
N SER A 53 36.29 -39.14 11.33
CA SER A 53 37.44 -39.94 11.80
C SER A 53 37.92 -40.82 10.66
N THR A 54 39.08 -40.45 10.11
CA THR A 54 39.93 -41.27 9.27
C THR A 54 40.48 -42.45 10.05
N HIS A 55 40.20 -43.66 9.61
CA HIS A 55 41.12 -44.77 9.72
C HIS A 55 41.09 -45.65 8.47
N VAL A 56 42.32 -45.78 7.95
CA VAL A 56 42.70 -46.61 6.81
C VAL A 56 42.98 -48.04 7.32
N ALA A 57 42.60 -49.03 6.57
CA ALA A 57 43.30 -50.23 6.12
C ALA A 57 42.49 -51.55 6.24
N ALA A 58 42.43 -52.16 5.11
CA ALA A 58 42.67 -53.55 4.72
C ALA A 58 41.69 -54.65 5.11
N ALA A 59 41.07 -55.13 4.02
CA ALA A 59 41.00 -56.52 3.49
C ALA A 59 40.43 -57.65 4.32
N GLU A 60 39.59 -58.34 3.61
CA GLU A 60 39.36 -59.82 3.46
C GLU A 60 38.11 -60.45 4.13
N THR A 61 37.23 -60.75 3.20
CA THR A 61 36.54 -62.06 2.93
C THR A 61 35.74 -62.82 3.99
N VAL A 62 34.57 -63.21 3.49
CA VAL A 62 33.79 -64.43 3.79
C VAL A 62 32.59 -64.37 4.73
N ALA A 63 31.40 -64.51 4.13
CA ALA A 63 30.12 -64.91 4.72
C ALA A 63 30.13 -66.37 5.17
N PRO A 64 29.21 -67.03 5.87
CA PRO A 64 27.75 -66.81 5.87
C PRO A 64 26.96 -67.04 7.17
N ARG A 65 25.71 -66.68 7.20
CA ARG A 65 24.41 -67.07 7.80
C ARG A 65 24.25 -68.29 8.70
N PRO A 66 23.06 -68.51 9.34
CA PRO A 66 22.40 -67.93 10.52
C PRO A 66 21.88 -69.17 11.42
N PRO A 67 20.71 -69.11 12.10
CA PRO A 67 20.29 -68.62 13.42
C PRO A 67 20.10 -69.81 14.42
N PRO A 68 19.28 -69.89 15.49
CA PRO A 68 18.00 -69.33 15.86
C PRO A 68 17.70 -69.17 17.39
N LEU A 69 16.55 -68.49 17.62
CA LEU A 69 15.48 -68.69 18.66
C LEU A 69 15.77 -68.73 20.17
N ALA A 70 15.20 -67.77 20.87
CA ALA A 70 14.29 -67.75 22.04
C ALA A 70 14.33 -68.84 23.11
N PRO A 71 13.69 -68.68 24.27
CA PRO A 71 12.88 -67.70 24.94
C PRO A 71 13.05 -67.60 26.50
N VAL A 72 12.26 -66.70 27.11
CA VAL A 72 11.44 -66.80 28.34
C VAL A 72 12.02 -66.35 29.70
N SER A 73 11.18 -65.55 30.29
CA SER A 73 10.65 -65.35 31.65
C SER A 73 11.25 -64.44 32.65
N ALA A 74 10.41 -63.45 32.89
CA ALA A 74 9.84 -62.96 34.16
C ALA A 74 10.71 -63.03 35.42
N SER A 75 10.88 -61.92 36.07
CA SER A 75 10.52 -61.76 37.50
C SER A 75 10.53 -60.34 37.97
N GLN A 76 9.52 -60.05 38.72
CA GLN A 76 9.21 -58.88 39.52
C GLN A 76 10.34 -58.53 40.48
N ALA A 77 10.54 -57.26 40.82
CA ALA A 77 10.30 -56.73 42.17
C ALA A 77 10.91 -55.36 42.42
N SER A 78 10.05 -54.47 42.90
CA SER A 78 10.21 -53.53 44.00
C SER A 78 11.08 -52.30 43.86
N ARG A 79 10.33 -51.19 43.89
CA ARG A 79 10.78 -49.90 44.41
C ARG A 79 11.42 -50.00 45.79
N PRO A 80 12.32 -49.07 46.14
CA PRO A 80 12.09 -48.30 47.36
C PRO A 80 12.19 -46.79 47.18
N ALA A 81 11.59 -46.14 48.18
CA ALA A 81 11.30 -44.72 48.33
C ALA A 81 12.53 -43.90 48.85
N PRO A 82 12.42 -42.55 48.85
CA PRO A 82 13.51 -41.63 49.14
C PRO A 82 13.71 -41.35 50.62
N PRO A 83 14.89 -40.94 51.07
CA PRO A 83 15.08 -40.39 52.42
C PRO A 83 15.29 -38.83 52.40
N PRO A 84 15.21 -38.22 53.60
CA PRO A 84 14.71 -36.89 53.81
C PRO A 84 15.80 -35.81 53.93
N LEU A 85 15.31 -34.53 53.92
CA LEU A 85 16.03 -33.28 54.19
C LEU A 85 16.54 -33.26 55.65
N PRO A 86 17.60 -32.48 55.91
CA PRO A 86 17.67 -31.73 57.15
C PRO A 86 17.76 -30.20 57.00
N VAL A 87 17.26 -29.62 58.06
CA VAL A 87 16.95 -28.23 58.31
C VAL A 87 18.14 -27.52 58.94
N ASP A 88 18.19 -26.20 58.77
CA ASP A 88 18.82 -25.13 59.56
C ASP A 88 20.30 -25.09 59.87
N ALA A 89 20.90 -23.96 59.52
CA ALA A 89 21.51 -23.00 60.48
C ALA A 89 22.02 -21.71 59.83
N ALA A 90 21.36 -20.63 60.20
CA ALA A 90 21.91 -19.34 60.70
C ALA A 90 22.93 -18.50 59.93
N VAL A 91 22.50 -17.31 59.63
CA VAL A 91 23.18 -16.00 59.41
C VAL A 91 24.36 -15.70 60.36
N PRO A 92 25.42 -14.92 59.95
CA PRO A 92 25.36 -13.48 60.21
C PRO A 92 26.00 -12.57 59.11
N GLU A 93 25.41 -11.43 58.92
CA GLU A 93 26.00 -10.14 58.59
C GLU A 93 26.71 -9.54 59.85
N PRO A 94 27.45 -8.40 59.82
CA PRO A 94 27.93 -7.46 58.82
C PRO A 94 29.37 -7.00 58.98
N ALA A 95 29.92 -6.11 58.16
CA ALA A 95 30.73 -4.97 58.60
C ALA A 95 31.16 -4.01 57.46
N TYR A 96 30.87 -2.76 57.70
CA TYR A 96 31.32 -1.56 56.98
C TYR A 96 32.82 -1.23 57.29
N ALA A 97 33.52 -0.60 56.32
CA ALA A 97 34.48 0.48 56.47
C ALA A 97 34.87 1.01 55.11
N SER A 98 34.56 2.13 54.63
CA SER A 98 34.83 3.57 54.79
C SER A 98 36.29 3.94 54.48
N VAL A 99 36.39 4.85 53.47
CA VAL A 99 37.22 6.04 53.25
C VAL A 99 38.67 5.87 52.83
N ALA A 100 39.03 6.42 51.66
CA ALA A 100 39.88 7.58 51.50
C ALA A 100 40.09 8.02 50.05
N GLU A 101 39.76 9.23 49.85
CA GLU A 101 40.09 10.25 48.90
C GLU A 101 41.60 10.50 48.82
N VAL A 102 42.15 10.77 47.60
CA VAL A 102 43.20 11.81 47.31
C VAL A 102 43.47 11.88 45.81
N ASP A 103 43.17 13.00 45.19
CA ASP A 103 43.68 13.60 43.96
C ASP A 103 44.95 14.43 44.35
N PRO A 104 45.81 15.06 43.52
CA PRO A 104 45.87 15.18 42.05
C PRO A 104 47.30 15.18 41.43
N ALA A 105 47.31 15.49 40.16
CA ALA A 105 48.38 16.17 39.38
C ALA A 105 49.35 15.37 38.49
N ALA A 106 49.28 15.76 37.22
CA ALA A 106 50.14 15.53 36.08
C ALA A 106 51.64 15.95 36.27
N PRO A 107 52.56 15.94 35.29
CA PRO A 107 52.55 15.43 33.92
C PRO A 107 53.89 14.75 33.45
N PHE A 108 53.98 14.51 32.14
CA PHE A 108 55.18 14.36 31.24
C PHE A 108 55.68 13.00 30.79
N ALA A 109 55.69 12.97 29.47
CA ALA A 109 56.75 12.61 28.53
C ALA A 109 56.71 11.21 27.87
N SER A 110 56.38 11.30 26.60
CA SER A 110 56.90 10.59 25.43
C SER A 110 57.95 9.46 25.67
N ARG A 111 57.65 8.30 25.05
CA ARG A 111 58.61 7.61 24.16
C ARG A 111 57.91 6.58 23.27
N SER A 112 58.27 6.71 22.00
CA SER A 112 58.01 5.80 20.89
C SER A 112 58.55 4.38 21.22
N SER A 113 57.84 3.36 20.79
CA SER A 113 58.43 2.23 20.06
C SER A 113 57.36 1.19 19.68
N GLU A 114 57.38 0.93 18.43
CA GLU A 114 57.28 -0.37 17.76
C GLU A 114 55.95 -1.12 17.68
N SER A 115 55.54 -1.18 16.50
CA SER A 115 54.70 -2.09 15.74
C SER A 115 54.54 -3.48 16.34
N ALA A 116 53.30 -3.80 16.71
CA ALA A 116 52.76 -5.15 16.59
C ALA A 116 51.45 -5.07 15.82
N SER A 117 51.51 -5.50 14.60
CA SER A 117 50.37 -5.65 13.71
C SER A 117 49.38 -6.65 14.29
N VAL A 118 48.31 -6.16 14.89
CA VAL A 118 47.11 -6.97 15.15
C VAL A 118 46.31 -7.00 13.86
N ARG A 119 46.34 -8.15 13.21
CA ARG A 119 45.46 -8.49 12.09
C ARG A 119 44.01 -8.25 12.51
N ALA A 120 43.37 -7.30 11.87
CA ALA A 120 41.93 -7.17 11.90
C ALA A 120 41.28 -8.47 11.39
N PRO A 121 40.19 -8.93 12.00
CA PRO A 121 39.45 -10.08 11.50
C PRO A 121 38.88 -9.72 10.15
N ILE A 122 39.25 -10.50 9.14
CA ILE A 122 38.67 -10.49 7.82
C ILE A 122 37.18 -10.76 7.99
N SER A 123 36.35 -9.77 7.72
CA SER A 123 34.91 -9.97 7.58
C SER A 123 34.71 -10.88 6.37
N VAL A 124 34.46 -12.15 6.65
CA VAL A 124 33.98 -13.11 5.65
C VAL A 124 32.63 -12.57 5.17
N SER A 125 32.62 -11.97 4.00
CA SER A 125 31.40 -11.67 3.29
C SER A 125 30.70 -13.00 3.01
N ASN A 126 29.60 -13.26 3.73
CA ASN A 126 28.70 -14.36 3.43
C ASN A 126 28.34 -14.30 1.94
N PRO A 127 28.53 -15.40 1.18
CA PRO A 127 28.06 -15.45 -0.18
C PRO A 127 26.54 -15.26 -0.13
N ARG A 128 26.07 -14.19 -0.76
CA ARG A 128 24.64 -13.98 -0.99
C ARG A 128 24.12 -15.19 -1.76
N VAL A 129 23.32 -16.03 -1.09
CA VAL A 129 22.54 -17.06 -1.75
C VAL A 129 21.73 -16.35 -2.84
N PRO A 130 21.82 -16.76 -4.12
CA PRO A 130 21.06 -16.17 -5.18
C PRO A 130 19.56 -16.32 -4.82
N ARG A 131 18.85 -15.21 -4.69
CA ARG A 131 17.39 -15.25 -4.58
C ARG A 131 16.88 -15.94 -5.83
N GLY A 132 16.20 -17.06 -5.67
CA GLY A 132 15.54 -17.74 -6.78
C GLY A 132 14.65 -16.76 -7.54
N PRO A 133 14.51 -16.90 -8.84
CA PRO A 133 13.78 -15.98 -9.69
C PRO A 133 12.35 -15.77 -9.17
N GLY A 134 11.89 -14.52 -9.15
CA GLY A 134 10.56 -14.14 -8.73
C GLY A 134 9.47 -14.79 -9.62
N PRO A 135 8.21 -14.85 -9.19
CA PRO A 135 7.14 -15.49 -9.97
C PRO A 135 6.99 -14.88 -11.37
N VAL A 136 7.23 -13.58 -11.53
CA VAL A 136 7.23 -12.90 -12.84
C VAL A 136 8.46 -13.28 -13.66
N GLU A 137 9.63 -13.38 -13.02
CA GLU A 137 10.86 -13.83 -13.69
C GLU A 137 10.77 -15.31 -14.11
N ARG A 138 10.11 -16.17 -13.33
CA ARG A 138 9.82 -17.57 -13.71
C ARG A 138 8.85 -17.64 -14.89
N LEU A 139 7.83 -16.78 -14.91
CA LEU A 139 6.89 -16.68 -16.03
C LEU A 139 7.61 -16.19 -17.29
N LEU A 140 8.42 -15.14 -17.20
CA LEU A 140 9.20 -14.59 -18.30
C LEU A 140 10.29 -15.57 -18.76
N ALA A 141 10.96 -16.25 -17.83
CA ALA A 141 11.92 -17.30 -18.14
C ALA A 141 11.23 -18.51 -18.80
N GLY A 142 10.02 -18.88 -18.34
CA GLY A 142 9.20 -19.92 -18.97
C GLY A 142 8.77 -19.53 -20.40
N ILE A 143 8.34 -18.30 -20.61
CA ILE A 143 8.00 -17.77 -21.94
C ILE A 143 9.25 -17.72 -22.82
N LYS A 144 10.38 -17.20 -22.31
CA LYS A 144 11.65 -17.15 -23.03
C LYS A 144 12.15 -18.57 -23.39
N HIS A 145 12.09 -19.50 -22.42
CA HIS A 145 12.47 -20.91 -22.65
C HIS A 145 11.56 -21.57 -23.70
N TRP A 146 10.23 -21.30 -23.65
CA TRP A 146 9.29 -21.80 -24.64
C TRP A 146 9.59 -21.28 -26.04
N PHE A 147 10.04 -20.02 -26.18
CA PHE A 147 10.42 -19.42 -27.46
C PHE A 147 11.83 -19.81 -27.92
N THR A 148 12.75 -20.14 -27.02
CA THR A 148 14.15 -20.43 -27.38
C THR A 148 14.47 -21.90 -27.48
N ASP A 149 13.73 -22.80 -26.83
CA ASP A 149 13.97 -24.24 -26.89
C ASP A 149 13.15 -24.94 -27.96
N GLY A 150 13.79 -25.74 -28.77
CA GLY A 150 13.24 -26.54 -29.84
C GLY A 150 13.08 -25.77 -31.16
N ASN A 151 12.46 -26.39 -32.17
CA ASN A 151 12.29 -25.82 -33.49
C ASN A 151 11.36 -24.59 -33.48
N VAL A 152 11.96 -23.44 -33.22
CA VAL A 152 11.27 -22.12 -33.20
C VAL A 152 10.53 -21.85 -34.52
N PRO A 153 11.09 -22.15 -35.69
CA PRO A 153 10.39 -21.99 -36.96
C PRO A 153 9.10 -22.78 -37.07
N VAL A 154 9.05 -23.99 -36.47
CA VAL A 154 7.82 -24.81 -36.49
C VAL A 154 6.75 -24.22 -35.57
N LYS A 155 7.14 -23.70 -34.41
CA LYS A 155 6.20 -23.07 -33.48
C LYS A 155 5.61 -21.77 -34.04
N VAL A 156 6.45 -20.93 -34.64
CA VAL A 156 6.02 -19.71 -35.34
C VAL A 156 5.17 -20.05 -36.57
N GLY A 157 5.59 -21.04 -37.36
CA GLY A 157 4.84 -21.51 -38.50
C GLY A 157 3.47 -22.04 -38.14
N MET A 158 3.34 -22.75 -37.02
CA MET A 158 2.05 -23.23 -36.50
C MET A 158 1.12 -22.10 -36.00
N LEU A 159 1.66 -21.06 -35.34
CA LEU A 159 0.90 -19.87 -34.96
C LEU A 159 0.45 -19.07 -36.22
N VAL A 160 1.31 -18.92 -37.20
CA VAL A 160 0.97 -18.25 -38.46
C VAL A 160 -0.05 -19.07 -39.25
N LEU A 161 0.05 -20.39 -39.24
CA LEU A 161 -0.94 -21.28 -39.88
C LEU A 161 -2.29 -21.16 -39.19
N LEU A 162 -2.32 -21.16 -37.82
CA LEU A 162 -3.55 -20.97 -37.06
C LEU A 162 -4.18 -19.60 -37.34
N ALA A 163 -3.38 -18.53 -37.39
CA ALA A 163 -3.85 -17.22 -37.77
C ALA A 163 -4.38 -17.19 -39.23
N GLY A 164 -3.72 -17.87 -40.15
CA GLY A 164 -4.17 -18.03 -41.54
C GLY A 164 -5.48 -18.79 -41.66
N VAL A 165 -5.61 -19.91 -40.91
CA VAL A 165 -6.87 -20.67 -40.83
C VAL A 165 -8.00 -19.85 -40.21
N ALA A 166 -7.73 -19.10 -39.14
CA ALA A 166 -8.72 -18.20 -38.55
C ALA A 166 -9.15 -17.09 -39.51
N ALA A 167 -8.19 -16.51 -40.25
CA ALA A 167 -8.46 -15.51 -41.27
C ALA A 167 -9.27 -16.08 -42.45
N LEU A 168 -8.95 -17.31 -42.88
CA LEU A 168 -9.70 -18.02 -43.91
C LEU A 168 -11.13 -18.34 -43.47
N LEU A 169 -11.32 -18.81 -42.23
CA LEU A 169 -12.64 -19.05 -41.66
C LEU A 169 -13.45 -17.76 -41.53
N LYS A 170 -12.80 -16.67 -41.15
CA LYS A 170 -13.43 -15.34 -41.13
C LYS A 170 -13.81 -14.92 -42.53
N TYR A 171 -12.91 -15.01 -43.51
CA TYR A 171 -13.16 -14.69 -44.92
C TYR A 171 -14.28 -15.56 -45.50
N ALA A 172 -14.27 -16.87 -45.23
CA ALA A 172 -15.34 -17.79 -45.65
C ALA A 172 -16.72 -17.46 -45.02
N SER A 173 -16.71 -16.96 -43.77
CA SER A 173 -17.89 -16.47 -43.08
C SER A 173 -18.38 -15.15 -43.70
N ASP A 174 -17.46 -14.21 -43.97
CA ASP A 174 -17.78 -12.90 -44.57
C ASP A 174 -18.25 -12.99 -46.02
N GLN A 175 -17.78 -14.01 -46.76
CA GLN A 175 -18.19 -14.32 -48.15
C GLN A 175 -19.44 -15.21 -48.24
N GLY A 176 -20.07 -15.55 -47.11
CA GLY A 176 -21.31 -16.32 -47.10
C GLY A 176 -21.18 -17.81 -47.45
N TRP A 177 -19.96 -18.37 -47.49
CA TRP A 177 -19.72 -19.79 -47.81
C TRP A 177 -20.19 -20.74 -46.69
N LEU A 178 -20.36 -20.21 -45.44
CA LEU A 178 -20.87 -20.94 -44.29
C LEU A 178 -22.33 -20.49 -43.94
N THR A 179 -23.29 -20.93 -44.75
CA THR A 179 -24.73 -20.60 -44.54
C THR A 179 -25.45 -21.55 -43.62
N LEU A 180 -24.73 -22.10 -42.57
CA LEU A 180 -25.43 -22.89 -41.58
C LEU A 180 -26.31 -22.00 -40.72
N PRO A 181 -27.62 -22.27 -40.61
CA PRO A 181 -28.55 -21.52 -39.71
C PRO A 181 -28.02 -21.57 -38.27
N ILE A 182 -28.21 -20.46 -37.52
CA ILE A 182 -27.74 -20.32 -36.11
C ILE A 182 -28.19 -21.49 -35.23
N PRO A 183 -29.44 -22.02 -35.34
CA PRO A 183 -29.86 -23.17 -34.57
C PRO A 183 -29.01 -24.42 -34.81
N LEU A 184 -28.61 -24.67 -36.06
CA LEU A 184 -27.74 -25.81 -36.41
C LEU A 184 -26.31 -25.66 -35.88
N ARG A 185 -25.77 -24.41 -35.86
CA ARG A 185 -24.45 -24.13 -35.24
C ARG A 185 -24.48 -24.41 -33.75
N LEU A 186 -25.50 -23.92 -33.04
CA LEU A 186 -25.66 -24.16 -31.61
C LEU A 186 -25.90 -25.65 -31.28
N ALA A 187 -26.69 -26.33 -32.13
CA ALA A 187 -26.90 -27.79 -31.99
C ALA A 187 -25.61 -28.58 -32.18
N ALA A 188 -24.79 -28.23 -33.17
CA ALA A 188 -23.50 -28.87 -33.39
C ALA A 188 -22.51 -28.67 -32.25
N ILE A 189 -22.45 -27.45 -31.70
CA ILE A 189 -21.62 -27.15 -30.51
C ILE A 189 -22.12 -27.93 -29.31
N SER A 190 -23.44 -28.03 -29.11
CA SER A 190 -24.05 -28.81 -28.02
C SER A 190 -23.74 -30.30 -28.15
N ALA A 191 -23.86 -30.84 -29.39
CA ALA A 191 -23.53 -32.23 -29.66
C ALA A 191 -22.07 -32.54 -29.40
N ALA A 192 -21.13 -31.66 -29.80
CA ALA A 192 -19.72 -31.79 -29.53
C ALA A 192 -19.41 -31.75 -28.04
N ALA A 193 -20.08 -30.85 -27.30
CA ALA A 193 -19.95 -30.78 -25.83
C ALA A 193 -20.47 -32.06 -25.15
N LEU A 194 -21.61 -32.62 -25.59
CA LEU A 194 -22.14 -33.88 -25.07
C LEU A 194 -21.20 -35.06 -25.38
N VAL A 195 -20.63 -35.13 -26.58
CA VAL A 195 -19.60 -36.14 -26.88
C VAL A 195 -18.37 -35.98 -26.01
N GLY A 196 -17.93 -34.71 -25.76
CA GLY A 196 -16.85 -34.39 -24.83
C GLY A 196 -17.16 -34.86 -23.39
N LEU A 197 -18.40 -34.67 -22.93
CA LEU A 197 -18.87 -35.11 -21.63
C LEU A 197 -18.82 -36.65 -21.47
N LEU A 198 -19.32 -37.36 -22.47
CA LEU A 198 -19.33 -38.82 -22.54
C LEU A 198 -17.89 -39.37 -22.63
N PHE A 199 -17.05 -38.77 -23.43
CA PHE A 199 -15.65 -39.17 -23.52
C PHE A 199 -14.90 -38.92 -22.23
N GLY A 200 -15.12 -37.78 -21.56
CA GLY A 200 -14.57 -37.48 -20.23
C GLY A 200 -15.04 -38.49 -19.19
N TRP A 201 -16.32 -38.91 -19.23
CA TRP A 201 -16.82 -39.95 -18.33
C TRP A 201 -16.16 -41.31 -18.53
N ARG A 202 -15.88 -41.70 -19.78
CA ARG A 202 -15.14 -42.94 -20.10
C ARG A 202 -13.69 -42.88 -19.62
N GLN A 203 -13.05 -41.70 -19.69
CA GLN A 203 -11.63 -41.53 -19.32
C GLN A 203 -11.42 -41.28 -17.81
N ARG A 204 -12.49 -41.23 -17.00
CA ARG A 204 -12.43 -40.85 -15.58
C ARG A 204 -11.46 -41.68 -14.71
N LEU A 205 -11.28 -42.98 -15.04
CA LEU A 205 -10.42 -43.91 -14.31
C LEU A 205 -8.98 -43.91 -14.81
N GLN A 206 -8.78 -43.65 -16.12
CA GLN A 206 -7.44 -43.71 -16.73
C GLN A 206 -6.71 -42.38 -16.64
N ARG A 207 -7.41 -41.24 -16.81
CA ARG A 207 -6.83 -39.87 -16.80
C ARG A 207 -7.75 -38.90 -16.05
N PRO A 208 -7.79 -38.99 -14.71
CA PRO A 208 -8.79 -38.28 -13.91
C PRO A 208 -8.72 -36.75 -14.06
N ALA A 209 -7.52 -36.15 -14.08
CA ALA A 209 -7.38 -34.70 -14.24
C ALA A 209 -7.87 -34.19 -15.61
N PHE A 210 -7.59 -34.93 -16.67
CA PHE A 210 -8.06 -34.63 -18.03
C PHE A 210 -9.59 -34.81 -18.12
N ALA A 211 -10.12 -35.89 -17.58
CA ALA A 211 -11.54 -36.17 -17.57
C ALA A 211 -12.37 -35.10 -16.85
N LEU A 212 -11.90 -34.65 -15.69
CA LEU A 212 -12.53 -33.58 -14.90
C LEU A 212 -12.52 -32.23 -15.64
N ALA A 213 -11.38 -31.87 -16.28
CA ALA A 213 -11.28 -30.64 -17.07
C ALA A 213 -12.21 -30.68 -18.29
N LEU A 214 -12.25 -31.81 -19.00
CA LEU A 214 -13.10 -31.99 -20.18
C LEU A 214 -14.59 -31.98 -19.82
N GLN A 215 -14.99 -32.63 -18.74
CA GLN A 215 -16.39 -32.64 -18.29
C GLN A 215 -16.84 -31.26 -17.81
N GLY A 216 -16.01 -30.56 -17.02
CA GLY A 216 -16.28 -29.20 -16.57
C GLY A 216 -16.38 -28.21 -17.74
N GLY A 217 -15.45 -28.32 -18.68
CA GLY A 217 -15.46 -27.54 -19.92
C GLY A 217 -16.67 -27.80 -20.81
N ALA A 218 -17.02 -29.06 -21.01
CA ALA A 218 -18.19 -29.47 -21.80
C ALA A 218 -19.50 -28.91 -21.22
N ILE A 219 -19.71 -28.99 -19.92
CA ILE A 219 -20.88 -28.41 -19.26
C ILE A 219 -20.86 -26.88 -19.32
N GLY A 220 -19.67 -26.27 -19.17
CA GLY A 220 -19.51 -24.81 -19.37
C GLY A 220 -19.91 -24.36 -20.76
N VAL A 221 -19.51 -25.10 -21.80
CA VAL A 221 -19.94 -24.86 -23.20
C VAL A 221 -21.45 -25.02 -23.35
N LEU A 222 -22.05 -26.06 -22.77
CA LEU A 222 -23.51 -26.23 -22.82
C LEU A 222 -24.27 -25.07 -22.16
N LEU A 223 -23.76 -24.55 -21.03
CA LEU A 223 -24.35 -23.37 -20.37
C LEU A 223 -24.20 -22.12 -21.22
N LEU A 224 -23.06 -21.93 -21.91
CA LEU A 224 -22.84 -20.81 -22.85
C LEU A 224 -23.78 -20.90 -24.08
N VAL A 225 -23.96 -22.11 -24.64
CA VAL A 225 -24.88 -22.33 -25.75
C VAL A 225 -26.32 -22.04 -25.31
N LEU A 226 -26.70 -22.46 -24.11
CA LEU A 226 -28.00 -22.20 -23.53
C LEU A 226 -28.26 -20.69 -23.36
N PHE A 227 -27.26 -19.98 -22.86
CA PHE A 227 -27.27 -18.52 -22.77
C PHE A 227 -27.43 -17.87 -24.15
N ALA A 228 -26.64 -18.32 -25.12
CA ALA A 228 -26.71 -17.81 -26.50
C ALA A 228 -28.08 -18.07 -27.12
N ALA A 229 -28.63 -19.28 -26.97
CA ALA A 229 -29.92 -19.66 -27.50
C ALA A 229 -31.08 -18.86 -26.89
N ALA A 230 -31.02 -18.53 -25.61
CA ALA A 230 -32.08 -17.83 -24.89
C ALA A 230 -31.97 -16.30 -24.99
N ARG A 231 -30.73 -15.76 -24.91
CA ARG A 231 -30.48 -14.32 -24.74
C ARG A 231 -30.00 -13.61 -26.02
N LEU A 232 -29.12 -14.28 -26.79
CA LEU A 232 -28.52 -13.68 -28.00
C LEU A 232 -29.39 -13.95 -29.24
N TYR A 233 -29.98 -15.13 -29.33
CA TYR A 233 -30.68 -15.57 -30.57
C TYR A 233 -32.16 -15.91 -30.36
N PRO A 234 -32.85 -15.48 -29.32
CA PRO A 234 -34.13 -15.87 -28.75
C PRO A 234 -34.79 -17.12 -29.37
N LEU A 235 -34.05 -18.23 -29.40
CA LEU A 235 -34.50 -19.52 -29.97
C LEU A 235 -35.33 -20.34 -28.99
N MET A 236 -35.29 -19.98 -27.70
CA MET A 236 -36.07 -20.68 -26.68
C MET A 236 -36.56 -19.69 -25.60
N PRO A 237 -37.69 -19.96 -24.95
CA PRO A 237 -38.19 -19.13 -23.87
C PRO A 237 -37.25 -19.18 -22.63
N ILE A 238 -37.05 -18.03 -22.00
CA ILE A 238 -36.15 -17.89 -20.83
C ILE A 238 -36.43 -18.89 -19.70
N PRO A 239 -37.72 -19.19 -19.33
CA PRO A 239 -38.01 -20.20 -18.28
C PRO A 239 -37.52 -21.60 -18.64
N ALA A 240 -37.57 -21.98 -19.93
CA ALA A 240 -37.08 -23.28 -20.38
C ALA A 240 -35.54 -23.34 -20.32
N ALA A 241 -34.85 -22.26 -20.73
CA ALA A 241 -33.40 -22.15 -20.58
C ALA A 241 -32.97 -22.20 -19.12
N PHE A 242 -33.71 -21.56 -18.25
CA PHE A 242 -33.50 -21.59 -16.83
C PHE A 242 -33.67 -23.00 -16.25
N ALA A 243 -34.76 -23.69 -16.54
CA ALA A 243 -34.98 -25.07 -16.10
C ALA A 243 -33.87 -26.02 -16.60
N LEU A 244 -33.44 -25.88 -17.85
CA LEU A 244 -32.35 -26.69 -18.40
C LEU A 244 -31.00 -26.35 -17.76
N SER A 245 -30.73 -25.10 -17.42
CA SER A 245 -29.53 -24.70 -16.66
C SER A 245 -29.49 -25.37 -15.28
N VAL A 246 -30.62 -25.43 -14.58
CA VAL A 246 -30.76 -26.16 -13.30
C VAL A 246 -30.40 -27.63 -13.45
N VAL A 247 -30.91 -28.28 -14.49
CA VAL A 247 -30.61 -29.70 -14.78
C VAL A 247 -29.12 -29.90 -15.04
N LEU A 248 -28.49 -29.02 -15.83
CA LEU A 248 -27.05 -29.11 -16.12
C LEU A 248 -26.20 -28.90 -14.86
N VAL A 249 -26.56 -27.92 -14.02
CA VAL A 249 -25.87 -27.64 -12.75
C VAL A 249 -26.05 -28.80 -11.78
N ALA A 250 -27.26 -29.33 -11.65
CA ALA A 250 -27.52 -30.51 -10.81
C ALA A 250 -26.74 -31.73 -11.29
N GLY A 251 -26.70 -31.96 -12.61
CA GLY A 251 -25.88 -33.00 -13.24
C GLY A 251 -24.38 -32.83 -12.93
N LEU A 252 -23.86 -31.60 -12.99
CA LEU A 252 -22.49 -31.28 -12.64
C LEU A 252 -22.19 -31.54 -11.15
N CYS A 253 -23.12 -31.21 -10.27
CA CYS A 253 -22.98 -31.46 -8.84
C CYS A 253 -22.97 -32.99 -8.54
N VAL A 254 -23.86 -33.76 -9.19
CA VAL A 254 -23.88 -35.24 -9.08
C VAL A 254 -22.56 -35.81 -9.59
N LEU A 255 -22.06 -35.38 -10.76
CA LEU A 255 -20.76 -35.81 -11.29
C LEU A 255 -19.62 -35.51 -10.33
N ALA A 256 -19.66 -34.33 -9.68
CA ALA A 256 -18.67 -33.90 -8.70
C ALA A 256 -18.63 -34.80 -7.48
N VAL A 257 -19.81 -35.20 -6.97
CA VAL A 257 -19.93 -36.10 -5.82
C VAL A 257 -19.48 -37.53 -6.18
N LEU A 258 -19.87 -38.05 -7.37
CA LEU A 258 -19.51 -39.37 -7.85
C LEU A 258 -18.00 -39.51 -8.12
N GLN A 259 -17.33 -38.44 -8.51
CA GLN A 259 -15.89 -38.43 -8.81
C GLN A 259 -15.04 -37.85 -7.67
N ASP A 260 -15.63 -37.54 -6.51
CA ASP A 260 -14.98 -36.91 -5.33
C ASP A 260 -14.16 -35.65 -5.70
N SER A 261 -14.65 -34.87 -6.66
CA SER A 261 -13.94 -33.72 -7.21
C SER A 261 -14.47 -32.42 -6.64
N ARG A 262 -13.69 -31.80 -5.73
CA ARG A 262 -14.00 -30.48 -5.16
C ARG A 262 -14.06 -29.39 -6.23
N THR A 263 -13.17 -29.45 -7.23
CA THR A 263 -13.08 -28.45 -8.30
C THR A 263 -14.36 -28.46 -9.14
N LEU A 264 -14.87 -29.64 -9.49
CA LEU A 264 -16.09 -29.77 -10.28
C LEU A 264 -17.33 -29.30 -9.48
N ALA A 265 -17.37 -29.56 -8.18
CA ALA A 265 -18.43 -29.08 -7.31
C ALA A 265 -18.42 -27.55 -7.19
N VAL A 266 -17.25 -26.92 -7.03
CA VAL A 266 -17.11 -25.46 -6.98
C VAL A 266 -17.56 -24.82 -8.28
N LEU A 267 -17.15 -25.38 -9.43
CA LEU A 267 -17.58 -24.89 -10.76
C LEU A 267 -19.09 -25.02 -10.96
N GLY A 268 -19.69 -26.14 -10.52
CA GLY A 268 -21.13 -26.37 -10.63
C GLY A 268 -21.95 -25.39 -9.79
N ILE A 269 -21.56 -25.19 -8.56
CA ILE A 269 -22.21 -24.25 -7.64
C ILE A 269 -22.04 -22.80 -8.13
N LEU A 270 -20.82 -22.45 -8.57
CA LEU A 270 -20.55 -21.12 -9.16
C LEU A 270 -21.45 -20.86 -10.39
N ALA A 271 -21.51 -21.82 -11.30
CA ALA A 271 -22.37 -21.72 -12.49
C ALA A 271 -23.85 -21.59 -12.09
N GLY A 272 -24.30 -22.35 -11.09
CA GLY A 272 -25.65 -22.28 -10.56
C GLY A 272 -25.99 -20.91 -9.99
N PHE A 273 -25.14 -20.33 -9.18
CA PHE A 273 -25.36 -19.01 -8.58
C PHE A 273 -25.30 -17.87 -9.62
N LEU A 274 -24.51 -18.00 -10.68
CA LEU A 274 -24.41 -17.02 -11.76
C LEU A 274 -25.53 -17.12 -12.79
N ALA A 275 -26.19 -18.28 -12.92
CA ALA A 275 -27.23 -18.51 -13.94
C ALA A 275 -28.36 -17.46 -13.91
N PRO A 276 -28.95 -17.05 -12.78
CA PRO A 276 -30.00 -16.03 -12.75
C PRO A 276 -29.47 -14.65 -13.17
N ILE A 277 -28.21 -14.32 -12.89
CA ILE A 277 -27.60 -13.04 -13.27
C ILE A 277 -27.47 -12.95 -14.78
N TRP A 278 -27.01 -14.02 -15.41
CA TRP A 278 -26.83 -14.08 -16.87
C TRP A 278 -28.15 -14.14 -17.65
N LEU A 279 -29.16 -14.84 -17.10
CA LEU A 279 -30.48 -14.96 -17.71
C LEU A 279 -31.47 -13.87 -17.32
N SER A 280 -31.05 -12.92 -16.43
CA SER A 280 -31.92 -11.85 -15.93
C SER A 280 -32.44 -10.95 -17.04
N THR A 281 -33.76 -10.69 -17.05
CA THR A 281 -34.44 -9.73 -17.95
C THR A 281 -34.68 -8.37 -17.31
N GLY A 282 -34.25 -8.16 -16.06
CA GLY A 282 -34.50 -6.93 -15.29
C GLY A 282 -35.92 -6.77 -14.74
N ARG A 283 -36.85 -7.63 -15.11
CA ARG A 283 -38.27 -7.65 -14.65
C ARG A 283 -38.59 -8.89 -13.80
N GLY A 284 -37.59 -9.53 -13.21
CA GLY A 284 -37.76 -10.80 -12.49
C GLY A 284 -38.47 -10.65 -11.13
N ASN A 285 -39.26 -11.70 -10.77
CA ASN A 285 -39.90 -11.83 -9.48
C ASN A 285 -38.82 -12.26 -8.44
N HIS A 286 -38.64 -11.47 -7.39
CA HIS A 286 -37.68 -11.77 -6.30
C HIS A 286 -38.00 -13.07 -5.56
N VAL A 287 -39.28 -13.44 -5.44
CA VAL A 287 -39.67 -14.71 -4.82
C VAL A 287 -39.14 -15.90 -5.62
N ALA A 288 -39.23 -15.83 -6.96
CA ALA A 288 -38.66 -16.88 -7.81
C ALA A 288 -37.13 -16.96 -7.69
N LEU A 289 -36.45 -15.80 -7.64
CA LEU A 289 -35.00 -15.70 -7.46
C LEU A 289 -34.56 -16.31 -6.14
N PHE A 290 -35.17 -15.92 -5.04
CA PHE A 290 -34.81 -16.43 -3.72
C PHE A 290 -35.22 -17.87 -3.50
N SER A 291 -36.36 -18.33 -4.08
CA SER A 291 -36.75 -19.76 -4.09
C SER A 291 -35.72 -20.62 -4.82
N TYR A 292 -35.20 -20.12 -5.95
CA TYR A 292 -34.11 -20.78 -6.66
C TYR A 292 -32.83 -20.86 -5.81
N TYR A 293 -32.43 -19.77 -5.17
CA TYR A 293 -31.28 -19.79 -4.25
C TYR A 293 -31.53 -20.67 -3.02
N ALA A 294 -32.76 -20.76 -2.53
CA ALA A 294 -33.12 -21.71 -1.46
C ALA A 294 -32.88 -23.16 -1.90
N LEU A 295 -33.27 -23.50 -3.14
CA LEU A 295 -33.01 -24.81 -3.71
C LEU A 295 -31.51 -25.10 -3.88
N LEU A 296 -30.74 -24.15 -4.39
CA LEU A 296 -29.28 -24.29 -4.50
C LEU A 296 -28.62 -24.46 -3.14
N ASN A 297 -29.02 -23.67 -2.15
CA ASN A 297 -28.50 -23.76 -0.79
C ASN A 297 -28.89 -25.08 -0.12
N ALA A 298 -30.09 -25.61 -0.39
CA ALA A 298 -30.47 -26.97 0.04
C ALA A 298 -29.56 -28.01 -0.62
N GLY A 299 -29.21 -27.86 -1.89
CA GLY A 299 -28.22 -28.70 -2.58
C GLY A 299 -26.81 -28.60 -1.95
N VAL A 300 -26.34 -27.40 -1.66
CA VAL A 300 -25.07 -27.17 -0.96
C VAL A 300 -25.08 -27.82 0.41
N PHE A 301 -26.18 -27.67 1.16
CA PHE A 301 -26.36 -28.29 2.47
C PHE A 301 -26.38 -29.82 2.38
N ALA A 302 -27.08 -30.40 1.38
CA ALA A 302 -27.09 -31.84 1.14
C ALA A 302 -25.68 -32.37 0.78
N ILE A 303 -24.93 -31.67 -0.05
CA ILE A 303 -23.53 -32.03 -0.34
C ILE A 303 -22.70 -31.93 0.93
N ALA A 304 -22.87 -30.88 1.74
CA ALA A 304 -22.19 -30.71 3.02
C ALA A 304 -22.50 -31.85 4.01
N TRP A 305 -23.69 -32.42 3.90
CA TRP A 305 -24.09 -33.58 4.70
C TRP A 305 -23.34 -34.85 4.30
N VAL A 306 -23.05 -35.05 3.00
CA VAL A 306 -22.38 -36.25 2.47
C VAL A 306 -20.86 -36.11 2.45
N ARG A 307 -20.37 -34.92 2.02
CA ARG A 307 -18.95 -34.60 1.84
C ARG A 307 -18.58 -33.28 2.53
N PRO A 308 -17.58 -33.25 3.43
CA PRO A 308 -17.23 -32.07 4.20
C PRO A 308 -16.37 -31.06 3.40
N TRP A 309 -16.88 -30.54 2.29
CA TRP A 309 -16.19 -29.55 1.45
C TRP A 309 -16.50 -28.12 1.89
N ARG A 310 -15.75 -27.64 2.87
CA ARG A 310 -15.95 -26.33 3.53
C ARG A 310 -16.00 -25.15 2.54
N ALA A 311 -15.21 -25.20 1.46
CA ALA A 311 -15.17 -24.13 0.46
C ALA A 311 -16.53 -23.91 -0.25
N LEU A 312 -17.33 -24.98 -0.43
CA LEU A 312 -18.67 -24.86 -1.02
C LEU A 312 -19.61 -24.04 -0.15
N ASN A 313 -19.54 -24.22 1.14
CA ASN A 313 -20.41 -23.48 2.08
C ASN A 313 -20.06 -22.00 2.10
N LEU A 314 -18.76 -21.67 2.06
CA LEU A 314 -18.32 -20.28 1.96
C LEU A 314 -18.75 -19.66 0.63
N LEU A 315 -18.64 -20.39 -0.47
CA LEU A 315 -19.08 -19.94 -1.79
C LEU A 315 -20.59 -19.69 -1.80
N GLY A 316 -21.39 -20.66 -1.31
CA GLY A 316 -22.84 -20.52 -1.18
C GLY A 316 -23.24 -19.33 -0.32
N PHE A 317 -22.58 -19.14 0.82
CA PHE A 317 -22.77 -17.99 1.69
C PHE A 317 -22.51 -16.67 0.95
N ALA A 318 -21.33 -16.54 0.30
CA ALA A 318 -20.92 -15.32 -0.38
C ALA A 318 -21.90 -14.94 -1.50
N PHE A 319 -22.33 -15.91 -2.30
CA PHE A 319 -23.29 -15.65 -3.39
C PHE A 319 -24.70 -15.38 -2.87
N THR A 320 -25.19 -16.15 -1.90
CA THR A 320 -26.55 -15.98 -1.38
C THR A 320 -26.73 -14.60 -0.75
N PHE A 321 -25.83 -14.23 0.16
CA PHE A 321 -25.91 -12.94 0.83
C PHE A 321 -25.41 -11.79 -0.06
N GLY A 322 -24.42 -12.03 -0.93
CA GLY A 322 -23.92 -11.02 -1.87
C GLY A 322 -24.99 -10.62 -2.90
N ILE A 323 -25.65 -11.61 -3.51
CA ILE A 323 -26.74 -11.33 -4.49
C ILE A 323 -27.98 -10.80 -3.78
N GLY A 324 -28.31 -11.32 -2.59
CA GLY A 324 -29.38 -10.79 -1.77
C GLY A 324 -29.16 -9.32 -1.42
N THR A 325 -27.93 -8.96 -1.05
CA THR A 325 -27.54 -7.56 -0.79
C THR A 325 -27.64 -6.70 -2.05
N TRP A 326 -27.10 -7.20 -3.18
CA TRP A 326 -27.18 -6.50 -4.45
C TRP A 326 -28.62 -6.22 -4.86
N TRP A 327 -29.49 -7.24 -4.77
CA TRP A 327 -30.90 -7.07 -5.07
C TRP A 327 -31.56 -6.11 -4.08
N GLY A 328 -31.26 -6.20 -2.78
CA GLY A 328 -31.78 -5.32 -1.76
C GLY A 328 -31.46 -3.85 -2.02
N VAL A 329 -30.23 -3.55 -2.45
CA VAL A 329 -29.80 -2.18 -2.75
C VAL A 329 -30.43 -1.65 -4.04
N THR A 330 -30.65 -2.52 -5.06
CA THR A 330 -31.06 -2.07 -6.40
C THR A 330 -32.56 -2.15 -6.66
N ALA A 331 -33.28 -3.04 -5.99
CA ALA A 331 -34.65 -3.40 -6.36
C ALA A 331 -35.64 -3.58 -5.20
N TYR A 332 -35.16 -3.60 -3.94
CA TYR A 332 -36.04 -3.74 -2.78
C TYR A 332 -36.97 -2.54 -2.59
N ARG A 333 -38.22 -2.83 -2.23
CA ARG A 333 -39.25 -1.86 -1.83
C ARG A 333 -39.88 -2.29 -0.50
N PRO A 334 -40.28 -1.34 0.37
CA PRO A 334 -40.86 -1.67 1.69
C PRO A 334 -42.08 -2.58 1.63
N GLU A 335 -42.89 -2.51 0.55
CA GLU A 335 -44.07 -3.38 0.37
C GLU A 335 -43.69 -4.86 0.22
N GLN A 336 -42.44 -5.15 -0.16
CA GLN A 336 -41.92 -6.51 -0.35
C GLN A 336 -41.36 -7.14 0.92
N PHE A 337 -41.46 -6.44 2.07
CA PHE A 337 -40.97 -6.94 3.35
C PHE A 337 -41.50 -8.33 3.69
N ALA A 338 -42.83 -8.53 3.67
CA ALA A 338 -43.48 -9.77 4.02
C ALA A 338 -43.08 -10.98 3.13
N SER A 339 -42.66 -10.72 1.87
CA SER A 339 -42.19 -11.77 0.96
C SER A 339 -40.69 -11.98 0.97
N THR A 340 -39.91 -11.02 1.49
CA THR A 340 -38.43 -11.07 1.49
C THR A 340 -37.89 -11.61 2.82
N GLU A 341 -38.44 -11.19 3.94
CA GLU A 341 -38.00 -11.56 5.29
C GLU A 341 -37.95 -13.09 5.51
N PRO A 342 -38.96 -13.89 5.08
CA PRO A 342 -38.91 -15.35 5.24
C PRO A 342 -37.70 -16.01 4.57
N PHE A 343 -37.23 -15.48 3.44
CA PHE A 343 -36.02 -15.97 2.77
C PHE A 343 -34.76 -15.58 3.54
N LEU A 344 -34.69 -14.37 4.09
CA LEU A 344 -33.58 -13.97 4.93
C LEU A 344 -33.43 -14.88 6.16
N LEU A 345 -34.57 -15.16 6.83
CA LEU A 345 -34.62 -16.07 7.98
C LEU A 345 -34.24 -17.50 7.58
N LEU A 346 -34.72 -17.99 6.44
CA LEU A 346 -34.36 -19.32 5.92
C LEU A 346 -32.86 -19.43 5.66
N PHE A 347 -32.26 -18.46 4.95
CA PHE A 347 -30.84 -18.47 4.68
C PHE A 347 -30.03 -18.33 5.97
N PHE A 348 -30.44 -17.46 6.88
CA PHE A 348 -29.84 -17.36 8.20
C PHE A 348 -29.85 -18.72 8.92
N ALA A 349 -30.99 -19.40 8.98
CA ALA A 349 -31.12 -20.72 9.63
C ALA A 349 -30.20 -21.78 8.97
N ILE A 350 -30.14 -21.84 7.65
CA ILE A 350 -29.26 -22.76 6.91
C ILE A 350 -27.80 -22.52 7.30
N TYR A 351 -27.33 -21.27 7.27
CA TYR A 351 -25.92 -20.96 7.52
C TYR A 351 -25.55 -20.95 9.00
N VAL A 352 -26.50 -20.86 9.93
CA VAL A 352 -26.29 -21.16 11.36
C VAL A 352 -26.18 -22.68 11.59
N ALA A 353 -26.97 -23.49 10.88
CA ALA A 353 -26.96 -24.95 11.02
C ALA A 353 -25.68 -25.59 10.46
N VAL A 354 -25.08 -25.03 9.40
CA VAL A 354 -23.90 -25.62 8.74
C VAL A 354 -22.71 -25.77 9.70
N PRO A 355 -22.20 -24.76 10.42
CA PRO A 355 -21.10 -24.91 11.37
C PRO A 355 -21.42 -25.89 12.50
N VAL A 356 -22.67 -25.93 12.98
CA VAL A 356 -23.11 -26.85 14.02
C VAL A 356 -23.05 -28.31 13.52
N LEU A 357 -23.51 -28.55 12.27
CA LEU A 357 -23.45 -29.87 11.65
C LEU A 357 -22.00 -30.37 11.52
N TYR A 358 -21.10 -29.49 11.06
CA TYR A 358 -19.67 -29.81 10.92
C TYR A 358 -19.03 -30.12 12.28
N ALA A 359 -19.28 -29.26 13.28
CA ALA A 359 -18.71 -29.45 14.61
C ALA A 359 -19.07 -30.81 15.21
N ARG A 360 -20.30 -31.28 14.97
CA ARG A 360 -20.78 -32.56 15.47
C ARG A 360 -20.21 -33.78 14.74
N ARG A 361 -19.94 -33.67 13.43
CA ARG A 361 -19.48 -34.80 12.61
C ARG A 361 -17.97 -34.93 12.49
N ALA A 362 -17.26 -33.82 12.25
CA ALA A 362 -15.83 -33.84 11.91
C ALA A 362 -14.92 -33.19 12.96
N GLY A 363 -15.50 -32.62 14.01
CA GLY A 363 -14.77 -31.70 14.92
C GLY A 363 -14.35 -30.38 14.25
N LEU A 364 -14.23 -29.32 15.05
CA LEU A 364 -13.69 -28.06 14.57
C LEU A 364 -12.17 -28.16 14.54
N SER A 365 -11.57 -27.89 13.37
CA SER A 365 -10.13 -27.65 13.31
C SER A 365 -9.86 -26.25 13.86
N PRO A 366 -8.93 -26.08 14.83
CA PRO A 366 -8.61 -24.78 15.41
C PRO A 366 -8.08 -23.76 14.37
N THR A 367 -7.67 -24.26 13.20
CA THR A 367 -7.10 -23.46 12.10
C THR A 367 -8.09 -23.18 10.97
N ALA A 368 -9.36 -23.56 11.11
CA ALA A 368 -10.36 -23.43 10.04
C ALA A 368 -10.90 -21.99 9.99
N VAL A 369 -10.21 -21.12 9.25
CA VAL A 369 -10.66 -19.74 8.95
C VAL A 369 -12.06 -19.74 8.32
N ILE A 370 -12.39 -20.73 7.49
CA ILE A 370 -13.68 -20.83 6.82
C ILE A 370 -14.82 -21.07 7.82
N ASP A 371 -14.63 -21.96 8.80
CA ASP A 371 -15.67 -22.23 9.80
C ASP A 371 -15.92 -20.99 10.68
N GLY A 372 -14.84 -20.27 11.05
CA GLY A 372 -14.94 -19.03 11.80
C GLY A 372 -15.64 -17.90 11.02
N SER A 373 -15.37 -17.78 9.72
CA SER A 373 -16.01 -16.76 8.88
C SER A 373 -17.51 -16.99 8.73
N LEU A 374 -17.97 -18.23 8.65
CA LEU A 374 -19.40 -18.56 8.64
C LEU A 374 -20.07 -18.32 9.99
N VAL A 375 -19.42 -18.71 11.10
CA VAL A 375 -19.96 -18.52 12.45
C VAL A 375 -20.24 -17.06 12.79
N PHE A 376 -19.29 -16.17 12.47
CA PHE A 376 -19.41 -14.75 12.75
C PHE A 376 -20.03 -13.96 11.60
N GLY A 377 -19.74 -14.33 10.35
CA GLY A 377 -20.25 -13.64 9.16
C GLY A 377 -21.75 -13.78 8.99
N THR A 378 -22.31 -14.96 9.26
CA THR A 378 -23.76 -15.21 9.09
C THR A 378 -24.63 -14.25 9.91
N PRO A 379 -24.48 -14.14 11.26
CA PRO A 379 -25.31 -13.24 12.03
C PRO A 379 -25.08 -11.77 11.73
N LEU A 380 -23.83 -11.38 11.43
CA LEU A 380 -23.52 -9.99 11.14
C LEU A 380 -24.14 -9.54 9.82
N VAL A 381 -24.01 -10.35 8.76
CA VAL A 381 -24.58 -10.00 7.44
C VAL A 381 -26.10 -10.11 7.46
N ALA A 382 -26.67 -11.16 8.06
CA ALA A 382 -28.12 -11.29 8.16
C ALA A 382 -28.75 -10.16 8.98
N PHE A 383 -28.13 -9.76 10.07
CA PHE A 383 -28.63 -8.65 10.88
C PHE A 383 -28.48 -7.29 10.17
N ALA A 384 -27.39 -7.08 9.41
CA ALA A 384 -27.23 -5.88 8.59
C ALA A 384 -28.31 -5.79 7.51
N LEU A 385 -28.67 -6.92 6.89
CA LEU A 385 -29.78 -6.98 5.93
C LEU A 385 -31.13 -6.78 6.62
N GLN A 386 -31.34 -7.33 7.80
CA GLN A 386 -32.55 -7.08 8.58
C GLN A 386 -32.69 -5.60 8.91
N ALA A 387 -31.60 -4.93 9.27
CA ALA A 387 -31.57 -3.48 9.51
C ALA A 387 -31.90 -2.68 8.25
N ALA A 388 -31.45 -3.14 7.09
CA ALA A 388 -31.81 -2.52 5.81
C ALA A 388 -33.28 -2.75 5.41
N LEU A 389 -33.89 -3.85 5.84
CA LEU A 389 -35.32 -4.13 5.64
C LEU A 389 -36.23 -3.29 6.57
N LEU A 390 -35.70 -2.80 7.71
CA LEU A 390 -36.42 -2.04 8.74
C LEU A 390 -35.74 -0.67 8.98
N PRO A 391 -35.65 0.22 7.97
CA PRO A 391 -34.80 1.42 8.05
C PRO A 391 -35.23 2.41 9.13
N ASP A 392 -36.54 2.48 9.47
CA ASP A 392 -37.08 3.50 10.39
C ASP A 392 -37.60 2.93 11.71
N ASP A 393 -37.53 1.60 11.90
CA ASP A 393 -38.08 0.94 13.07
C ASP A 393 -36.99 0.36 13.98
N THR A 394 -36.35 1.26 14.72
CA THR A 394 -35.25 0.91 15.63
C THR A 394 -35.70 -0.01 16.77
N LEU A 395 -36.98 0.08 17.21
CA LEU A 395 -37.50 -0.76 18.28
C LEU A 395 -37.68 -2.22 17.80
N ARG A 396 -38.24 -2.43 16.57
CA ARG A 396 -38.31 -3.78 16.00
C ARG A 396 -36.93 -4.35 15.78
N LEU A 397 -36.00 -3.54 15.31
CA LEU A 397 -34.63 -3.96 15.12
C LEU A 397 -33.93 -4.34 16.44
N ALA A 398 -34.20 -3.60 17.53
CA ALA A 398 -33.73 -3.96 18.86
C ALA A 398 -34.31 -5.30 19.35
N LEU A 399 -35.59 -5.56 19.06
CA LEU A 399 -36.22 -6.85 19.36
C LEU A 399 -35.63 -7.97 18.52
N CYS A 400 -35.33 -7.74 17.25
CA CYS A 400 -34.61 -8.70 16.40
C CYS A 400 -33.22 -9.01 16.95
N ALA A 401 -32.47 -7.99 17.41
CA ALA A 401 -31.16 -8.20 18.04
C ALA A 401 -31.28 -9.06 19.30
N LEU A 402 -32.29 -8.80 20.13
CA LEU A 402 -32.57 -9.57 21.34
C LEU A 402 -32.97 -11.01 21.01
N ALA A 403 -33.78 -11.24 19.97
CA ALA A 403 -34.15 -12.57 19.50
C ALA A 403 -32.92 -13.36 19.02
N VAL A 404 -32.03 -12.72 18.24
CA VAL A 404 -30.77 -13.30 17.80
C VAL A 404 -29.86 -13.59 18.99
N ALA A 405 -29.73 -12.66 19.96
CA ALA A 405 -28.98 -12.87 21.18
C ALA A 405 -29.49 -14.10 21.97
N THR A 406 -30.81 -14.23 22.10
CA THR A 406 -31.46 -15.37 22.77
C THR A 406 -31.19 -16.69 22.03
N LEU A 407 -31.30 -16.71 20.70
CA LEU A 407 -31.00 -17.87 19.88
C LEU A 407 -29.55 -18.33 20.08
N TYR A 408 -28.60 -17.41 20.02
CA TYR A 408 -27.18 -17.72 20.19
C TYR A 408 -26.85 -18.12 21.65
N ALA A 409 -27.54 -17.54 22.64
CA ALA A 409 -27.41 -17.97 24.03
C ALA A 409 -27.88 -19.42 24.25
N LEU A 410 -29.03 -19.77 23.66
CA LEU A 410 -29.55 -21.14 23.70
C LEU A 410 -28.63 -22.13 22.99
N LEU A 411 -28.13 -21.78 21.79
CA LEU A 411 -27.14 -22.59 21.07
C LEU A 411 -25.85 -22.70 21.87
N ALA A 412 -25.36 -21.65 22.48
CA ALA A 412 -24.17 -21.69 23.32
C ALA A 412 -24.36 -22.63 24.52
N ALA A 413 -25.49 -22.51 25.25
CA ALA A 413 -25.81 -23.36 26.39
C ALA A 413 -25.90 -24.83 26.01
N TRP A 414 -26.39 -25.15 24.81
CA TRP A 414 -26.50 -26.48 24.29
C TRP A 414 -25.13 -27.03 23.83
N LEU A 415 -24.34 -26.29 23.09
CA LEU A 415 -23.07 -26.70 22.50
C LEU A 415 -21.93 -26.79 23.51
N VAL A 416 -21.94 -26.01 24.61
CA VAL A 416 -20.91 -26.06 25.64
C VAL A 416 -20.94 -27.38 26.45
N ARG A 417 -22.06 -28.11 26.44
CA ARG A 417 -22.22 -29.38 27.15
C ARG A 417 -21.37 -30.52 26.58
N ASP A 418 -20.99 -30.47 25.31
CA ASP A 418 -20.17 -31.46 24.63
C ASP A 418 -18.77 -30.88 24.38
N GLU A 419 -17.71 -31.58 24.82
CA GLU A 419 -16.32 -31.15 24.66
C GLU A 419 -15.93 -30.88 23.19
N ARG A 420 -16.49 -31.66 22.25
CA ARG A 420 -16.23 -31.48 20.80
C ARG A 420 -16.76 -30.18 20.25
N THR A 421 -17.85 -29.67 20.78
CA THR A 421 -18.53 -28.46 20.33
C THR A 421 -18.31 -27.25 21.24
N ARG A 422 -17.54 -27.42 22.34
CA ARG A 422 -17.29 -26.38 23.36
C ARG A 422 -16.71 -25.09 22.80
N LEU A 423 -15.77 -25.20 21.83
CA LEU A 423 -15.21 -24.03 21.17
C LEU A 423 -16.27 -23.25 20.38
N LEU A 424 -17.11 -23.97 19.64
CA LEU A 424 -18.23 -23.37 18.91
C LEU A 424 -19.24 -22.74 19.87
N GLY A 425 -19.57 -23.42 20.98
CA GLY A 425 -20.41 -22.88 22.03
C GLY A 425 -19.89 -21.59 22.64
N SER A 426 -18.58 -21.48 22.86
CA SER A 426 -17.96 -20.25 23.35
C SER A 426 -18.05 -19.11 22.32
N ALA A 427 -17.90 -19.38 21.01
CA ALA A 427 -18.11 -18.41 19.96
C ALA A 427 -19.57 -17.92 19.90
N HIS A 428 -20.54 -18.84 20.06
CA HIS A 428 -21.96 -18.47 20.11
C HIS A 428 -22.28 -17.63 21.37
N ALA A 429 -21.63 -17.91 22.51
CA ALA A 429 -21.79 -17.09 23.71
C ALA A 429 -21.30 -15.64 23.48
N VAL A 430 -20.18 -15.46 22.77
CA VAL A 430 -19.69 -14.12 22.40
C VAL A 430 -20.68 -13.40 21.50
N LEU A 431 -21.24 -14.08 20.51
CA LEU A 431 -22.27 -13.53 19.64
C LEU A 431 -23.54 -13.15 20.42
N ALA A 432 -23.98 -14.01 21.35
CA ALA A 432 -25.14 -13.71 22.21
C ALA A 432 -24.94 -12.42 23.03
N VAL A 433 -23.77 -12.27 23.65
CA VAL A 433 -23.42 -11.05 24.37
C VAL A 433 -23.35 -9.85 23.42
N GLY A 434 -22.72 -9.99 22.26
CA GLY A 434 -22.61 -8.93 21.26
C GLY A 434 -23.96 -8.41 20.79
N PHE A 435 -24.92 -9.30 20.45
CA PHE A 435 -26.26 -8.90 20.02
C PHE A 435 -27.12 -8.37 21.18
N ALA A 436 -26.95 -8.90 22.40
CA ALA A 436 -27.61 -8.33 23.58
C ALA A 436 -27.12 -6.89 23.86
N THR A 437 -25.79 -6.66 23.70
CA THR A 437 -25.22 -5.32 23.83
C THR A 437 -25.69 -4.38 22.70
N LEU A 438 -25.85 -4.91 21.48
CA LEU A 438 -26.34 -4.17 20.33
C LEU A 438 -27.82 -3.78 20.46
N ALA A 439 -28.63 -4.59 21.12
CA ALA A 439 -30.04 -4.29 21.35
C ALA A 439 -30.24 -3.01 22.18
N VAL A 440 -29.28 -2.70 23.08
CA VAL A 440 -29.39 -1.54 23.97
C VAL A 440 -29.36 -0.20 23.21
N PRO A 441 -28.39 0.10 22.34
CA PRO A 441 -28.34 1.35 21.60
C PRO A 441 -29.44 1.45 20.53
N LEU A 442 -30.00 0.34 20.08
CA LEU A 442 -31.14 0.34 19.17
C LEU A 442 -32.45 0.72 19.90
N ALA A 443 -32.58 0.34 21.18
CA ALA A 443 -33.72 0.70 22.02
C ALA A 443 -33.62 2.10 22.64
N LEU A 444 -32.41 2.61 22.83
CA LEU A 444 -32.15 3.90 23.50
C LEU A 444 -31.67 4.97 22.50
N SER A 445 -31.80 6.25 22.88
CA SER A 445 -31.29 7.34 22.06
C SER A 445 -29.76 7.25 21.86
N ALA A 446 -29.28 7.46 20.64
CA ALA A 446 -27.84 7.38 20.27
C ALA A 446 -26.95 8.32 21.12
N ARG A 447 -27.50 9.43 21.60
CA ARG A 447 -26.81 10.44 22.42
C ARG A 447 -26.41 9.90 23.79
N ALA A 448 -27.33 9.29 24.51
CA ALA A 448 -27.06 8.70 25.80
C ALA A 448 -26.10 7.51 25.71
N THR A 449 -26.30 6.70 24.71
CA THR A 449 -25.49 5.48 24.44
C THR A 449 -24.03 5.80 24.17
N ALA A 450 -23.72 6.80 23.32
CA ALA A 450 -22.34 7.16 22.98
C ALA A 450 -21.55 7.66 24.20
N SER A 451 -22.16 8.53 25.01
CA SER A 451 -21.51 9.11 26.21
C SER A 451 -21.25 8.06 27.28
N VAL A 452 -22.23 7.19 27.53
CA VAL A 452 -22.13 6.10 28.53
C VAL A 452 -21.07 5.09 28.08
N PHE A 453 -21.10 4.62 26.84
CA PHE A 453 -20.14 3.64 26.31
C PHE A 453 -18.69 4.15 26.28
N ALA A 454 -18.48 5.45 26.06
CA ALA A 454 -17.14 6.02 26.10
C ALA A 454 -16.54 5.96 27.51
N LEU A 455 -17.33 6.33 28.52
CA LEU A 455 -16.90 6.34 29.93
C LEU A 455 -16.78 4.92 30.51
N GLU A 456 -17.79 4.08 30.28
CA GLU A 456 -17.77 2.67 30.69
C GLU A 456 -16.60 1.92 30.04
N GLY A 457 -16.34 2.19 28.76
CA GLY A 457 -15.23 1.59 28.02
C GLY A 457 -13.87 1.90 28.66
N ALA A 458 -13.65 3.16 29.04
CA ALA A 458 -12.44 3.57 29.75
C ALA A 458 -12.36 2.97 31.18
N GLY A 459 -13.49 2.90 31.87
CA GLY A 459 -13.60 2.29 33.20
C GLY A 459 -13.32 0.78 33.21
N LEU A 460 -13.88 0.04 32.25
CA LEU A 460 -13.63 -1.40 32.08
C LEU A 460 -12.19 -1.69 31.68
N LEU A 461 -11.62 -0.85 30.83
CA LEU A 461 -10.21 -0.95 30.49
C LEU A 461 -9.31 -0.79 31.72
N TRP A 462 -9.57 0.25 32.53
CA TRP A 462 -8.85 0.47 33.77
C TRP A 462 -8.98 -0.71 34.74
N LEU A 463 -10.22 -1.21 34.93
CA LEU A 463 -10.47 -2.36 35.80
C LEU A 463 -9.76 -3.63 35.28
N GLY A 464 -9.83 -3.89 33.98
CA GLY A 464 -9.19 -5.04 33.34
C GLY A 464 -7.67 -5.03 33.44
N LEU A 465 -7.05 -3.85 33.31
CA LEU A 465 -5.62 -3.67 33.51
C LEU A 465 -5.22 -3.88 34.97
N ARG A 466 -6.00 -3.32 35.91
CA ARG A 466 -5.76 -3.49 37.35
C ARG A 466 -5.91 -4.93 37.81
N GLN A 467 -6.84 -5.70 37.22
CA GLN A 467 -7.08 -7.12 37.56
C GLN A 467 -6.21 -8.08 36.75
N GLY A 468 -5.44 -7.63 35.76
CA GLY A 468 -4.71 -8.49 34.84
C GLY A 468 -5.57 -9.37 33.94
N ARG A 469 -6.88 -9.08 33.81
CA ARG A 469 -7.85 -9.87 33.02
C ARG A 469 -8.04 -9.30 31.65
N ALA A 470 -7.90 -10.14 30.61
CA ALA A 470 -8.01 -9.73 29.21
C ALA A 470 -9.47 -9.37 28.82
N LEU A 471 -10.47 -10.10 29.33
CA LEU A 471 -11.86 -9.92 28.94
C LEU A 471 -12.39 -8.50 29.20
N PRO A 472 -12.25 -7.89 30.39
CA PRO A 472 -12.68 -6.51 30.60
C PRO A 472 -11.90 -5.49 29.76
N GLN A 473 -10.60 -5.79 29.45
CA GLN A 473 -9.81 -4.90 28.59
C GLN A 473 -10.39 -4.85 27.16
N TRP A 474 -10.70 -6.01 26.58
CA TRP A 474 -11.31 -6.08 25.26
C TRP A 474 -12.72 -5.53 25.24
N SER A 475 -13.54 -5.81 26.26
CA SER A 475 -14.89 -5.25 26.39
C SER A 475 -14.84 -3.72 26.46
N GLY A 476 -13.90 -3.16 27.22
CA GLY A 476 -13.72 -1.72 27.34
C GLY A 476 -13.31 -1.08 26.01
N ALA A 477 -12.41 -1.71 25.25
CA ALA A 477 -12.01 -1.24 23.93
C ALA A 477 -13.18 -1.30 22.93
N LEU A 478 -13.94 -2.40 22.92
CA LEU A 478 -15.14 -2.56 22.09
C LEU A 478 -16.21 -1.52 22.41
N LEU A 479 -16.45 -1.21 23.67
CA LEU A 479 -17.41 -0.16 24.05
C LEU A 479 -16.97 1.22 23.58
N GLN A 480 -15.69 1.57 23.61
CA GLN A 480 -15.21 2.82 23.05
C GLN A 480 -15.41 2.88 21.54
N ILE A 481 -15.23 1.76 20.83
CA ILE A 481 -15.52 1.67 19.39
C ILE A 481 -17.03 1.83 19.16
N ALA A 482 -17.86 1.16 19.95
CA ALA A 482 -19.31 1.26 19.86
C ALA A 482 -19.80 2.68 20.15
N ALA A 483 -19.21 3.37 21.14
CA ALA A 483 -19.48 4.78 21.45
C ALA A 483 -19.17 5.68 20.24
N ALA A 484 -18.03 5.46 19.60
CA ALA A 484 -17.60 6.21 18.44
C ALA A 484 -18.51 5.98 17.22
N VAL A 485 -18.91 4.73 16.99
CA VAL A 485 -19.87 4.36 15.94
C VAL A 485 -21.23 5.01 16.20
N SER A 486 -21.73 4.91 17.44
CA SER A 486 -23.00 5.55 17.85
C SER A 486 -22.95 7.07 17.69
N PHE A 487 -21.82 7.68 18.03
CA PHE A 487 -21.59 9.10 17.82
C PHE A 487 -21.63 9.47 16.33
N ALA A 488 -20.89 8.76 15.50
CA ALA A 488 -20.80 9.04 14.07
C ALA A 488 -22.16 8.94 13.36
N PHE A 489 -22.97 7.93 13.70
CA PHE A 489 -24.33 7.80 13.18
C PHE A 489 -25.34 8.78 13.78
N GLY A 490 -25.04 9.37 14.93
CA GLY A 490 -25.90 10.33 15.63
C GLY A 490 -25.67 11.79 15.27
N VAL A 491 -24.59 12.12 14.56
CA VAL A 491 -24.21 13.52 14.27
C VAL A 491 -25.29 14.29 13.53
N ASP A 492 -25.93 13.70 12.52
CA ASP A 492 -26.97 14.37 11.73
C ASP A 492 -28.28 14.59 12.49
N ARG A 493 -28.51 13.84 13.58
CA ARG A 493 -29.66 13.96 14.44
C ARG A 493 -29.47 14.98 15.57
N TRP A 494 -28.27 15.47 15.77
CA TRP A 494 -27.94 16.43 16.82
C TRP A 494 -28.16 17.84 16.29
N GLN A 495 -29.42 18.29 16.43
CA GLN A 495 -29.76 19.69 16.18
C GLN A 495 -28.99 20.57 17.12
N ALA A 496 -28.43 21.59 16.57
CA ALA A 496 -27.47 22.37 17.28
C ALA A 496 -28.08 23.52 17.96
N ASP A 497 -27.99 23.56 19.23
CA ASP A 497 -28.03 24.79 19.96
C ASP A 497 -26.73 25.57 19.83
N ALA A 498 -26.88 26.83 19.59
CA ALA A 498 -26.03 27.75 18.89
C ALA A 498 -24.76 28.26 19.61
N ARG A 499 -24.17 27.52 20.54
CA ARG A 499 -22.99 27.99 21.27
C ARG A 499 -21.75 27.19 20.82
N ALA A 500 -20.75 27.87 20.31
CA ALA A 500 -19.47 27.27 19.99
C ALA A 500 -18.86 26.59 21.23
N LEU A 501 -18.28 25.40 21.05
CA LEU A 501 -17.65 24.57 22.09
C LEU A 501 -18.58 24.05 23.20
N ALA A 502 -19.75 24.62 23.34
CA ALA A 502 -20.73 24.25 24.36
C ALA A 502 -21.97 23.57 23.77
N ASN A 503 -21.79 22.74 22.76
CA ASN A 503 -22.84 21.97 22.09
C ASN A 503 -22.64 20.46 22.30
N PRO A 504 -23.71 19.65 22.19
CA PRO A 504 -23.62 18.21 22.42
C PRO A 504 -22.69 17.45 21.49
N THR A 505 -22.54 17.94 20.28
CA THR A 505 -21.65 17.32 19.28
C THR A 505 -20.19 17.45 19.69
N PHE A 506 -19.78 18.66 20.07
CA PHE A 506 -18.41 18.90 20.54
C PHE A 506 -18.12 18.17 21.86
N LEU A 507 -19.05 18.19 22.79
CA LEU A 507 -18.92 17.48 24.07
C LEU A 507 -18.80 15.96 23.88
N GLY A 508 -19.56 15.37 22.97
CA GLY A 508 -19.46 13.95 22.64
C GLY A 508 -18.07 13.60 22.04
N ALA A 509 -17.59 14.38 21.09
CA ALA A 509 -16.23 14.21 20.53
C ALA A 509 -15.13 14.42 21.61
N LEU A 510 -15.33 15.38 22.51
CA LEU A 510 -14.44 15.64 23.64
C LEU A 510 -14.39 14.44 24.60
N LEU A 511 -15.53 13.84 24.93
CA LEU A 511 -15.59 12.64 25.78
C LEU A 511 -14.87 11.44 25.15
N LEU A 512 -15.06 11.20 23.86
CA LEU A 512 -14.32 10.18 23.13
C LEU A 512 -12.81 10.45 23.13
N THR A 513 -12.42 11.72 22.95
CA THR A 513 -11.02 12.16 23.03
C THR A 513 -10.42 11.88 24.40
N LEU A 514 -11.14 12.29 25.47
CA LEU A 514 -10.68 12.08 26.84
C LEU A 514 -10.60 10.60 27.20
N ALA A 515 -11.60 9.79 26.82
CA ALA A 515 -11.59 8.34 27.04
C ALA A 515 -10.40 7.68 26.34
N GLY A 516 -10.09 8.10 25.11
CA GLY A 516 -8.93 7.64 24.36
C GLY A 516 -7.59 8.06 24.99
N LEU A 517 -7.47 9.31 25.47
CA LEU A 517 -6.27 9.80 26.19
C LEU A 517 -6.05 9.07 27.53
N VAL A 518 -7.12 8.82 28.29
CA VAL A 518 -7.05 8.02 29.52
C VAL A 518 -6.60 6.59 29.20
N SER A 519 -7.16 5.98 28.17
CA SER A 519 -6.75 4.63 27.71
C SER A 519 -5.29 4.60 27.28
N ALA A 520 -4.82 5.61 26.54
CA ALA A 520 -3.42 5.73 26.13
C ALA A 520 -2.49 5.86 27.33
N TRP A 521 -2.90 6.65 28.32
CA TRP A 521 -2.13 6.81 29.57
C TRP A 521 -2.09 5.53 30.38
N LEU A 522 -3.19 4.79 30.50
CA LEU A 522 -3.27 3.49 31.18
C LEU A 522 -2.36 2.44 30.51
N TYR A 523 -2.46 2.26 29.19
CA TYR A 523 -1.61 1.34 28.44
C TYR A 523 -0.12 1.71 28.55
N ARG A 524 0.19 3.01 28.59
CA ARG A 524 1.56 3.47 28.78
C ARG A 524 2.12 3.10 30.15
N ARG A 525 1.33 3.23 31.23
CA ARG A 525 1.74 2.79 32.58
C ARG A 525 2.06 1.31 32.62
N GLU A 526 1.32 0.50 31.89
CA GLU A 526 1.54 -0.95 31.74
C GLU A 526 2.61 -1.31 30.71
N GLN A 527 3.39 -0.33 30.23
CA GLN A 527 4.46 -0.52 29.23
C GLN A 527 4.00 -1.12 27.89
N ARG A 528 2.71 -1.11 27.59
CA ARG A 528 2.12 -1.60 26.32
C ARG A 528 2.16 -0.51 25.26
N ARG A 529 3.37 -0.18 24.77
CA ARG A 529 3.63 0.97 23.88
C ARG A 529 2.78 1.01 22.62
N GLY A 530 2.53 -0.15 21.97
CA GLY A 530 1.72 -0.24 20.74
C GLY A 530 0.25 0.14 20.98
N LEU A 531 -0.36 -0.41 22.04
CA LEU A 531 -1.75 -0.11 22.41
C LEU A 531 -1.89 1.34 22.91
N ALA A 532 -0.90 1.85 23.62
CA ALA A 532 -0.86 3.24 24.04
C ALA A 532 -0.84 4.20 22.84
N LEU A 533 -0.06 3.87 21.79
CA LEU A 533 -0.04 4.65 20.56
C LEU A 533 -1.38 4.60 19.82
N LEU A 534 -1.98 3.42 19.69
CA LEU A 534 -3.30 3.26 19.05
C LEU A 534 -4.38 4.07 19.77
N ALA A 535 -4.46 3.97 21.08
CA ALA A 535 -5.42 4.73 21.88
C ALA A 535 -5.17 6.25 21.81
N TYR A 536 -3.90 6.67 21.72
CA TYR A 536 -3.54 8.07 21.53
C TYR A 536 -3.97 8.60 20.15
N LEU A 537 -3.71 7.84 19.09
CA LEU A 537 -4.14 8.20 17.74
C LEU A 537 -5.66 8.24 17.62
N TRP A 538 -6.35 7.31 18.28
CA TRP A 538 -7.80 7.30 18.40
C TRP A 538 -8.32 8.59 19.05
N ALA A 539 -7.71 8.99 20.14
CA ALA A 539 -8.06 10.24 20.83
C ALA A 539 -7.83 11.47 19.94
N LEU A 540 -6.70 11.53 19.24
CA LEU A 540 -6.41 12.63 18.32
C LEU A 540 -7.40 12.69 17.16
N ALA A 541 -7.81 11.54 16.62
CA ALA A 541 -8.79 11.48 15.54
C ALA A 541 -10.14 12.06 15.95
N TRP A 542 -10.64 11.72 17.15
CA TRP A 542 -11.90 12.27 17.66
C TRP A 542 -11.79 13.74 18.05
N GLY A 543 -10.66 14.16 18.63
CA GLY A 543 -10.39 15.57 18.90
C GLY A 543 -10.34 16.40 17.62
N TRP A 544 -9.70 15.87 16.58
CA TRP A 544 -9.67 16.49 15.25
C TRP A 544 -11.08 16.57 14.64
N ALA A 545 -11.84 15.46 14.66
CA ALA A 545 -13.20 15.42 14.13
C ALA A 545 -14.13 16.42 14.83
N GLY A 546 -14.06 16.51 16.16
CA GLY A 546 -14.83 17.48 16.94
C GLY A 546 -14.49 18.92 16.57
N LEU A 547 -13.21 19.26 16.50
CA LEU A 547 -12.76 20.58 16.08
C LEU A 547 -13.13 20.90 14.62
N GLN A 548 -13.06 19.91 13.73
CA GLN A 548 -13.47 20.07 12.34
C GLN A 548 -14.95 20.45 12.23
N LEU A 549 -15.81 19.76 12.96
CA LEU A 549 -17.25 20.07 12.98
C LEU A 549 -17.51 21.47 13.55
N GLU A 550 -16.83 21.86 14.63
CA GLU A 550 -16.94 23.18 15.22
C GLU A 550 -16.48 24.29 14.27
N ILE A 551 -15.31 24.14 13.67
CA ILE A 551 -14.76 25.13 12.76
C ILE A 551 -15.64 25.25 11.52
N GLN A 552 -16.11 24.13 10.96
CA GLN A 552 -17.02 24.17 9.81
C GLN A 552 -18.31 24.90 10.10
N ARG A 553 -18.79 24.83 11.33
CA ARG A 553 -20.07 25.38 11.72
C ARG A 553 -20.01 26.84 12.13
N PHE A 554 -19.04 27.22 12.97
CA PHE A 554 -19.00 28.53 13.62
C PHE A 554 -18.00 29.50 12.98
N VAL A 555 -17.14 29.01 12.10
CA VAL A 555 -16.14 29.85 11.43
C VAL A 555 -16.50 30.03 9.96
N ALA A 556 -16.50 31.30 9.51
CA ALA A 556 -16.70 31.62 8.11
C ALA A 556 -15.73 30.86 7.20
N ALA A 557 -16.20 30.38 6.05
CA ALA A 557 -15.43 29.49 5.16
C ALA A 557 -14.03 30.04 4.82
N GLN A 558 -13.96 31.35 4.61
CA GLN A 558 -12.69 32.03 4.32
C GLN A 558 -11.71 32.00 5.50
N ALA A 559 -12.16 32.13 6.75
CA ALA A 559 -11.30 32.15 7.93
C ALA A 559 -10.92 30.75 8.45
N ARG A 560 -11.51 29.68 7.94
CA ARG A 560 -11.25 28.30 8.41
C ARG A 560 -9.78 27.90 8.34
N PRO A 561 -9.04 28.12 7.23
CA PRO A 561 -7.64 27.73 7.17
C PRO A 561 -6.77 28.47 8.19
N ASP A 562 -7.09 29.73 8.50
CA ASP A 562 -6.34 30.53 9.47
C ASP A 562 -6.56 30.00 10.90
N VAL A 563 -7.81 29.65 11.23
CA VAL A 563 -8.15 29.02 12.53
C VAL A 563 -7.45 27.65 12.66
N TRP A 564 -7.43 26.85 11.58
CA TRP A 564 -6.72 25.58 11.59
C TRP A 564 -5.21 25.74 11.79
N LEU A 565 -4.60 26.77 11.20
CA LEU A 565 -3.19 27.10 11.43
C LEU A 565 -2.92 27.38 12.90
N ALA A 566 -3.78 28.21 13.53
CA ALA A 566 -3.68 28.51 14.97
C ALA A 566 -3.87 27.24 15.83
N VAL A 567 -4.88 26.41 15.53
CA VAL A 567 -5.14 25.14 16.21
C VAL A 567 -3.96 24.18 16.11
N LEU A 568 -3.35 24.03 14.93
CA LEU A 568 -2.16 23.19 14.73
C LEU A 568 -0.97 23.70 15.53
N GLY A 569 -0.76 25.03 15.58
CA GLY A 569 0.29 25.64 16.41
C GLY A 569 0.07 25.33 17.90
N MET A 570 -1.14 25.50 18.39
CA MET A 570 -1.50 25.20 19.79
C MET A 570 -1.40 23.73 20.11
N LEU A 571 -1.84 22.84 19.21
CA LEU A 571 -1.73 21.39 19.37
C LEU A 571 -0.26 20.96 19.42
N ALA A 572 0.58 21.49 18.53
CA ALA A 572 2.03 21.24 18.54
C ALA A 572 2.65 21.69 19.87
N LEU A 573 2.28 22.88 20.34
CA LEU A 573 2.78 23.42 21.61
C LEU A 573 2.32 22.55 22.79
N ALA A 574 1.04 22.18 22.87
CA ALA A 574 0.48 21.34 23.92
C ALA A 574 1.15 19.96 23.96
N ALA A 575 1.30 19.32 22.79
CA ALA A 575 2.01 18.05 22.67
C ALA A 575 3.47 18.14 23.09
N ALA A 576 4.18 19.21 22.70
CA ALA A 576 5.56 19.45 23.09
C ALA A 576 5.74 19.73 24.59
N GLN A 577 4.81 20.47 25.20
CA GLN A 577 4.79 20.70 26.65
C GLN A 577 4.52 19.39 27.42
N ALA A 578 3.59 18.58 26.94
CA ALA A 578 3.35 17.24 27.48
C ALA A 578 4.59 16.33 27.31
N HIS A 579 5.27 16.39 26.15
CA HIS A 579 6.49 15.65 25.89
C HIS A 579 7.61 15.99 26.88
N ARG A 580 7.72 17.25 27.27
CA ARG A 580 8.71 17.71 28.27
C ARG A 580 8.53 17.02 29.63
N ARG A 581 7.25 16.74 30.04
CA ARG A 581 6.94 16.03 31.31
C ARG A 581 6.95 14.52 31.15
N TRP A 582 6.50 14.04 30.00
CA TRP A 582 6.31 12.62 29.67
C TRP A 582 6.90 12.32 28.28
N PRO A 583 8.22 12.17 28.14
CA PRO A 583 8.86 11.93 26.86
C PRO A 583 8.22 10.75 26.13
N SER A 584 7.70 10.98 24.90
CA SER A 584 6.99 9.99 24.12
C SER A 584 7.15 10.25 22.62
N VAL A 585 7.43 9.20 21.86
CA VAL A 585 7.51 9.26 20.40
C VAL A 585 6.17 9.73 19.79
N ALA A 586 5.05 9.35 20.38
CA ALA A 586 3.71 9.76 19.93
C ALA A 586 3.51 11.29 20.06
N LEU A 587 3.89 11.89 21.19
CA LEU A 587 3.79 13.33 21.40
C LEU A 587 4.72 14.12 20.46
N ALA A 588 5.95 13.66 20.28
CA ALA A 588 6.86 14.24 19.29
C ALA A 588 6.31 14.07 17.86
N GLY A 589 5.66 12.92 17.57
CA GLY A 589 4.96 12.64 16.31
C GLY A 589 3.80 13.59 16.03
N THR A 590 3.09 14.01 17.07
CA THR A 590 2.02 15.02 16.94
C THR A 590 2.58 16.39 16.53
N VAL A 591 3.74 16.79 17.06
CA VAL A 591 4.42 18.03 16.63
C VAL A 591 4.83 17.94 15.16
N LEU A 592 5.43 16.82 14.77
CA LEU A 592 5.80 16.57 13.37
C LEU A 592 4.58 16.61 12.45
N ALA A 593 3.50 15.91 12.83
CA ALA A 593 2.27 15.85 12.04
C ALA A 593 1.61 17.23 11.95
N ALA A 594 1.57 17.99 13.05
CA ALA A 594 1.03 19.34 13.05
C ALA A 594 1.80 20.26 12.06
N PHE A 595 3.14 20.19 12.06
CA PHE A 595 3.94 20.99 11.12
C PHE A 595 3.75 20.53 9.66
N ALA A 596 3.65 19.23 9.41
CA ALA A 596 3.40 18.70 8.08
C ALA A 596 2.02 19.11 7.53
N LEU A 597 1.00 19.12 8.40
CA LEU A 597 -0.37 19.53 8.03
C LEU A 597 -0.48 21.03 7.71
N VAL A 598 0.47 21.85 8.13
CA VAL A 598 0.48 23.28 7.75
C VAL A 598 0.73 23.47 6.24
N LEU A 599 1.40 22.53 5.57
CA LEU A 599 1.61 22.61 4.12
C LEU A 599 0.29 22.64 3.32
N PRO A 600 -0.62 21.67 3.47
CA PRO A 600 -1.92 21.76 2.81
C PRO A 600 -2.79 22.91 3.33
N ILE A 601 -2.66 23.31 4.59
CA ILE A 601 -3.36 24.49 5.12
C ILE A 601 -2.88 25.76 4.43
N THR A 602 -1.59 25.91 4.16
CA THR A 602 -1.03 27.04 3.40
C THR A 602 -1.63 27.10 1.99
N LEU A 603 -1.75 25.96 1.31
CA LEU A 603 -2.42 25.91 0.00
C LEU A 603 -3.88 26.31 0.09
N TRP A 604 -4.58 25.86 1.13
CA TRP A 604 -5.95 26.25 1.38
C TRP A 604 -6.09 27.77 1.67
N GLN A 605 -5.13 28.38 2.41
CA GLN A 605 -5.09 29.84 2.59
C GLN A 605 -4.89 30.57 1.26
N VAL A 606 -4.02 30.05 0.40
CA VAL A 606 -3.81 30.63 -0.94
C VAL A 606 -5.07 30.54 -1.79
N ASP A 607 -5.79 29.42 -1.75
CA ASP A 607 -7.06 29.25 -2.43
C ASP A 607 -8.14 30.20 -1.88
N ALA A 608 -8.23 30.36 -0.56
CA ALA A 608 -9.24 31.19 0.10
C ALA A 608 -8.98 32.70 0.00
N HIS A 609 -7.71 33.12 0.03
CA HIS A 609 -7.32 34.53 0.17
C HIS A 609 -6.29 35.01 -0.88
N GLY A 610 -5.78 34.13 -1.71
CA GLY A 610 -4.70 34.40 -2.65
C GLY A 610 -3.30 34.41 -2.00
N SER A 611 -3.17 34.76 -0.73
CA SER A 611 -1.90 34.83 0.00
C SER A 611 -2.01 34.20 1.39
N PRO A 612 -0.96 33.50 1.88
CA PRO A 612 -0.96 32.95 3.25
C PRO A 612 -1.11 34.00 4.35
N PHE A 613 -0.66 35.24 4.10
CA PHE A 613 -0.66 36.34 5.08
C PHE A 613 -1.89 37.25 4.97
N ALA A 614 -2.80 36.99 4.05
CA ALA A 614 -4.04 37.75 3.93
C ALA A 614 -5.07 37.30 5.00
N GLY A 615 -6.14 38.09 5.18
CA GLY A 615 -7.18 37.81 6.15
C GLY A 615 -6.68 37.68 7.59
N GLN A 616 -7.08 36.63 8.28
CA GLN A 616 -6.60 36.32 9.64
C GLN A 616 -5.20 35.70 9.64
N GLY A 617 -4.66 35.32 8.46
CA GLY A 617 -3.32 34.76 8.30
C GLY A 617 -2.22 35.69 8.84
N ALA A 618 -2.42 37.01 8.76
CA ALA A 618 -1.50 38.01 9.32
C ALA A 618 -1.18 37.78 10.81
N TRP A 619 -2.12 37.26 11.58
CA TRP A 619 -1.97 36.95 13.00
C TRP A 619 -1.70 35.47 13.27
N ALA A 620 -2.29 34.59 12.47
CA ALA A 620 -2.14 33.15 12.64
C ALA A 620 -0.70 32.69 12.41
N TRP A 621 0.02 33.24 11.45
CA TRP A 621 1.42 32.91 11.18
C TRP A 621 2.40 33.31 12.29
N PRO A 622 2.38 34.53 12.83
CA PRO A 622 3.18 34.86 14.00
C PRO A 622 2.89 33.98 15.21
N LEU A 623 1.60 33.70 15.48
CA LEU A 623 1.19 32.79 16.56
C LEU A 623 1.77 31.38 16.33
N PHE A 624 1.62 30.84 15.13
CA PHE A 624 2.18 29.54 14.74
C PHE A 624 3.70 29.53 14.85
N ALA A 625 4.38 30.60 14.41
CA ALA A 625 5.84 30.70 14.49
C ALA A 625 6.32 30.66 15.95
N LEU A 626 5.70 31.45 16.84
CA LEU A 626 6.03 31.46 18.27
C LEU A 626 5.75 30.11 18.94
N ALA A 627 4.58 29.52 18.66
CA ALA A 627 4.20 28.21 19.19
C ALA A 627 5.15 27.11 18.69
N GLY A 628 5.51 27.14 17.41
CA GLY A 628 6.39 26.17 16.78
C GLY A 628 7.82 26.22 17.28
N VAL A 629 8.41 27.43 17.39
CA VAL A 629 9.74 27.60 18.01
C VAL A 629 9.73 27.10 19.44
N ARG A 630 8.70 27.45 20.23
CA ARG A 630 8.57 27.00 21.60
C ARG A 630 8.37 25.47 21.68
N ALA A 631 7.61 24.89 20.76
CA ALA A 631 7.42 23.45 20.67
C ALA A 631 8.75 22.72 20.40
N LEU A 632 9.52 23.17 19.39
CA LEU A 632 10.84 22.60 19.10
C LEU A 632 11.80 22.75 20.28
N TRP A 633 11.76 23.89 20.96
CA TRP A 633 12.57 24.08 22.18
C TRP A 633 12.20 23.08 23.28
N CYS A 634 10.91 22.79 23.47
CA CYS A 634 10.46 21.78 24.44
C CYS A 634 10.92 20.35 24.09
N LEU A 635 11.13 20.05 22.81
CA LEU A 635 11.64 18.76 22.35
C LEU A 635 13.16 18.60 22.54
N ARG A 636 13.90 19.68 22.81
CA ARG A 636 15.38 19.67 22.88
C ARG A 636 15.93 18.69 23.89
N GLY A 637 15.29 18.56 25.08
CA GLY A 637 15.77 17.73 26.18
C GLY A 637 15.67 16.22 25.94
N ALA A 638 14.82 15.77 24.97
CA ALA A 638 14.61 14.37 24.63
C ALA A 638 14.48 14.22 23.10
N ALA A 639 15.42 14.84 22.38
CA ALA A 639 15.39 14.92 20.92
C ALA A 639 15.70 13.56 20.28
N GLY A 640 14.64 12.81 19.94
CA GLY A 640 14.72 11.59 19.13
C GLY A 640 14.59 11.87 17.63
N ARG A 641 14.63 10.81 16.80
CA ARG A 641 14.49 10.91 15.32
C ARG A 641 13.26 11.67 14.87
N VAL A 642 12.15 11.55 15.59
CA VAL A 642 10.89 12.21 15.29
C VAL A 642 10.96 13.72 15.54
N ALA A 643 11.62 14.15 16.63
CA ALA A 643 11.87 15.56 16.90
C ALA A 643 12.76 16.22 15.84
N ILE A 644 13.79 15.47 15.38
CA ILE A 644 14.63 15.87 14.25
C ILE A 644 13.79 16.03 12.98
N GLY A 645 12.88 15.09 12.72
CA GLY A 645 11.92 15.17 11.62
C GLY A 645 10.99 16.39 11.71
N ALA A 646 10.53 16.75 12.92
CA ALA A 646 9.73 17.95 13.12
C ALA A 646 10.49 19.23 12.74
N GLN A 647 11.75 19.37 13.14
CA GLN A 647 12.58 20.50 12.73
C GLN A 647 12.92 20.46 11.23
N PHE A 648 13.06 19.28 10.66
CA PHE A 648 13.27 19.14 9.22
C PHE A 648 12.08 19.71 8.43
N VAL A 649 10.85 19.32 8.80
CA VAL A 649 9.61 19.84 8.19
C VAL A 649 9.48 21.34 8.46
N TRP A 650 9.83 21.81 9.67
CA TRP A 650 9.85 23.22 10.03
C TRP A 650 10.69 24.06 9.08
N TRP A 651 11.88 23.59 8.71
CA TRP A 651 12.75 24.32 7.76
C TRP A 651 12.21 24.30 6.33
N LEU A 652 11.52 23.23 5.91
CA LEU A 652 10.89 23.19 4.57
C LEU A 652 9.62 24.03 4.47
N LEU A 653 8.95 24.25 5.60
CA LEU A 653 7.70 25.01 5.64
C LEU A 653 7.91 26.49 5.27
N TRP A 654 8.93 27.14 5.81
CA TRP A 654 9.12 28.59 5.63
C TRP A 654 9.41 29.02 4.18
N PRO A 655 10.30 28.36 3.43
CA PRO A 655 10.44 28.70 2.02
C PRO A 655 9.18 28.40 1.22
N PHE A 656 8.39 27.38 1.58
CA PHE A 656 7.14 27.11 0.93
C PHE A 656 6.12 28.23 1.13
N VAL A 657 5.93 28.68 2.36
CA VAL A 657 5.03 29.80 2.70
C VAL A 657 5.48 31.10 2.03
N ALA A 658 6.79 31.39 2.07
CA ALA A 658 7.35 32.57 1.41
C ALA A 658 7.19 32.50 -0.12
N ALA A 659 7.37 31.32 -0.73
CA ALA A 659 7.16 31.11 -2.15
C ALA A 659 5.69 31.37 -2.56
N CYS A 660 4.73 30.86 -1.78
CA CYS A 660 3.31 31.14 -1.99
C CYS A 660 2.99 32.64 -1.90
N ALA A 661 3.54 33.34 -0.90
CA ALA A 661 3.34 34.79 -0.75
C ALA A 661 3.95 35.59 -1.88
N LEU A 662 5.17 35.25 -2.31
CA LEU A 662 5.86 35.89 -3.43
C LEU A 662 5.15 35.58 -4.77
N ALA A 663 4.63 34.37 -4.94
CA ALA A 663 3.84 34.02 -6.13
C ALA A 663 2.57 34.85 -6.22
N TRP A 664 1.85 35.05 -5.11
CA TRP A 664 0.70 35.93 -5.06
C TRP A 664 1.07 37.38 -5.39
N LEU A 665 2.16 37.89 -4.81
CA LEU A 665 2.65 39.24 -5.11
C LEU A 665 2.96 39.40 -6.60
N ALA A 666 3.62 38.39 -7.18
CA ALA A 666 3.94 38.38 -8.60
C ALA A 666 2.70 38.37 -9.50
N GLN A 667 1.65 37.64 -9.07
CA GLN A 667 0.34 37.62 -9.77
C GLN A 667 -0.35 38.96 -9.66
N ARG A 668 -0.34 39.58 -8.47
CA ARG A 668 -0.96 40.89 -8.25
C ARG A 668 -0.28 42.04 -9.03
N GLN A 669 1.01 41.90 -9.28
CA GLN A 669 1.81 42.84 -10.09
C GLN A 669 1.80 42.44 -11.58
N GLU A 670 0.99 41.45 -11.97
CA GLU A 670 0.85 40.97 -13.36
C GLU A 670 2.19 40.56 -13.99
N LEU A 671 3.18 40.18 -13.16
CA LEU A 671 4.49 39.78 -13.66
C LEU A 671 4.41 38.55 -14.55
N ALA A 672 5.21 38.54 -15.61
CA ALA A 672 5.30 37.37 -16.49
C ALA A 672 5.83 36.11 -15.79
N TRP A 673 5.62 34.96 -16.40
CA TRP A 673 5.95 33.66 -15.81
C TRP A 673 7.42 33.53 -15.37
N GLY A 674 8.36 34.12 -16.10
CA GLY A 674 9.77 34.12 -15.73
C GLY A 674 10.04 34.73 -14.35
N TRP A 675 9.38 35.85 -14.03
CA TRP A 675 9.43 36.51 -12.72
C TRP A 675 8.71 35.69 -11.64
N ARG A 676 7.53 35.11 -11.95
CA ARG A 676 6.80 34.26 -11.01
C ARG A 676 7.65 33.05 -10.59
N TRP A 677 8.32 32.46 -11.56
CA TRP A 677 9.22 31.33 -11.33
C TRP A 677 10.44 31.75 -10.47
N ALA A 678 11.06 32.89 -10.77
CA ALA A 678 12.17 33.40 -10.00
C ALA A 678 11.79 33.64 -8.52
N LEU A 679 10.67 34.32 -8.30
CA LEU A 679 10.16 34.60 -6.96
C LEU A 679 9.71 33.34 -6.21
N TRP A 680 9.13 32.36 -6.90
CA TRP A 680 8.82 31.06 -6.31
C TRP A 680 10.07 30.29 -5.87
N THR A 681 11.11 30.35 -6.67
CA THR A 681 12.36 29.60 -6.43
C THR A 681 13.26 30.29 -5.39
N LEU A 682 13.18 31.59 -5.25
CA LEU A 682 14.06 32.41 -4.41
C LEU A 682 14.13 31.95 -2.95
N PRO A 683 13.03 31.69 -2.21
CA PRO A 683 13.10 31.25 -0.81
C PRO A 683 13.79 29.88 -0.65
N TRP A 684 13.56 28.96 -1.58
CA TRP A 684 14.20 27.65 -1.60
C TRP A 684 15.70 27.75 -1.88
N TRP A 685 16.07 28.61 -2.83
CA TRP A 685 17.45 28.90 -3.14
C TRP A 685 18.18 29.53 -1.95
N LEU A 686 17.54 30.52 -1.28
CA LEU A 686 18.09 31.16 -0.07
C LEU A 686 18.30 30.14 1.06
N LEU A 687 17.33 29.27 1.33
CA LEU A 687 17.48 28.23 2.35
C LEU A 687 18.60 27.25 2.00
N ALA A 688 18.73 26.85 0.74
CA ALA A 688 19.81 25.97 0.29
C ALA A 688 21.17 26.68 0.42
N ALA A 689 21.24 27.95 0.11
CA ALA A 689 22.43 28.78 0.31
C ALA A 689 22.82 28.88 1.78
N VAL A 690 21.87 29.19 2.68
CA VAL A 690 22.10 29.22 4.14
C VAL A 690 22.53 27.85 4.64
N ALA A 691 21.88 26.78 4.19
CA ALA A 691 22.24 25.41 4.57
C ALA A 691 23.66 25.03 4.16
N LEU A 692 24.12 25.53 3.00
CA LEU A 692 25.45 25.27 2.45
C LEU A 692 26.56 26.07 3.16
N TRP A 693 26.35 27.38 3.39
CA TRP A 693 27.38 28.27 3.93
C TRP A 693 27.30 28.48 5.45
N ARG A 694 26.09 28.45 6.01
CA ARG A 694 25.81 28.75 7.43
C ARG A 694 25.00 27.60 8.08
N GLY A 695 25.28 26.36 7.73
CA GLY A 695 24.52 25.19 8.20
C GLY A 695 24.39 25.09 9.73
N ALA A 696 25.28 25.71 10.50
CA ALA A 696 25.16 25.77 11.96
C ALA A 696 23.90 26.52 12.43
N TRP A 697 23.40 27.51 11.67
CA TRP A 697 22.20 28.26 12.02
C TRP A 697 20.95 27.40 11.98
N LEU A 698 20.94 26.35 11.15
CA LEU A 698 19.82 25.43 11.01
C LEU A 698 19.68 24.49 12.23
N ALA A 699 20.68 24.42 13.10
CA ALA A 699 20.60 23.67 14.35
C ALA A 699 19.57 24.25 15.33
N TRP A 700 19.40 25.59 15.33
CA TRP A 700 18.42 26.24 16.19
C TRP A 700 16.99 25.96 15.69
N PRO A 701 15.97 25.72 16.58
CA PRO A 701 16.02 25.75 18.05
C PRO A 701 16.36 24.40 18.71
N LEU A 702 16.39 23.26 17.99
CA LEU A 702 16.61 21.94 18.57
C LEU A 702 18.07 21.72 19.05
N GLY A 703 19.03 22.48 18.51
CA GLY A 703 20.44 22.39 18.82
C GLY A 703 21.21 21.34 18.03
N GLU A 704 22.31 20.85 18.57
CA GLU A 704 23.19 19.90 17.89
C GLU A 704 22.53 18.56 17.51
N ALA A 705 21.42 18.21 18.17
CA ALA A 705 20.63 17.03 17.81
C ALA A 705 20.17 17.02 16.33
N PHE A 706 20.07 18.21 15.68
CA PHE A 706 19.71 18.33 14.28
C PHE A 706 20.89 18.11 13.32
N ALA A 707 22.13 18.13 13.79
CA ALA A 707 23.32 18.01 12.94
C ALA A 707 23.28 16.82 11.94
N PRO A 708 22.81 15.59 12.31
CA PRO A 708 22.72 14.46 11.38
C PRO A 708 21.77 14.70 10.21
N ALA A 709 20.71 15.50 10.41
CA ALA A 709 19.70 15.76 9.39
C ALA A 709 20.09 16.86 8.39
N ARG A 710 21.14 17.62 8.64
CA ARG A 710 21.56 18.73 7.74
C ARG A 710 21.86 18.25 6.34
N ARG A 711 22.58 17.10 6.23
CA ARG A 711 22.90 16.53 4.92
C ARG A 711 21.63 16.09 4.18
N ALA A 712 20.69 15.45 4.89
CA ALA A 712 19.41 15.05 4.32
C ALA A 712 18.59 16.28 3.87
N LEU A 713 18.58 17.38 4.65
CA LEU A 713 17.92 18.62 4.28
C LEU A 713 18.51 19.21 2.99
N LEU A 714 19.84 19.27 2.87
CA LEU A 714 20.50 19.72 1.65
C LEU A 714 20.12 18.87 0.45
N VAL A 715 20.17 17.55 0.58
CA VAL A 715 19.76 16.63 -0.51
C VAL A 715 18.31 16.91 -0.92
N THR A 716 17.39 17.04 0.04
CA THR A 716 15.98 17.33 -0.25
C THR A 716 15.81 18.66 -0.97
N LEU A 717 16.50 19.72 -0.51
CA LEU A 717 16.45 21.04 -1.15
C LEU A 717 16.96 20.98 -2.60
N PHE A 718 18.08 20.30 -2.85
CA PHE A 718 18.60 20.18 -4.21
C PHE A 718 17.78 19.25 -5.10
N VAL A 719 17.09 18.25 -4.55
CA VAL A 719 16.11 17.45 -5.28
C VAL A 719 14.90 18.32 -5.68
N LEU A 720 14.37 19.13 -4.75
CA LEU A 720 13.26 20.05 -5.04
C LEU A 720 13.64 21.13 -6.06
N LEU A 721 14.79 21.77 -5.86
CA LEU A 721 15.31 22.78 -6.81
C LEU A 721 15.61 22.15 -8.17
N GLY A 722 16.16 20.95 -8.22
CA GLY A 722 16.45 20.22 -9.46
C GLY A 722 15.19 19.79 -10.20
N ALA A 723 14.18 19.27 -9.47
CA ALA A 723 12.90 18.93 -10.06
C ALA A 723 12.20 20.18 -10.63
N GLY A 724 12.17 21.25 -9.86
CA GLY A 724 11.64 22.52 -10.33
C GLY A 724 12.42 23.06 -11.53
N TRP A 725 13.74 22.99 -11.51
CA TRP A 725 14.59 23.38 -12.62
C TRP A 725 14.25 22.60 -13.90
N LEU A 726 14.10 21.27 -13.82
CA LEU A 726 13.69 20.43 -14.95
C LEU A 726 12.32 20.84 -15.50
N LEU A 727 11.34 21.08 -14.62
CA LEU A 727 10.02 21.55 -15.04
C LEU A 727 10.08 22.92 -15.71
N SER A 728 10.94 23.82 -15.21
CA SER A 728 11.10 25.16 -15.77
C SER A 728 11.67 25.17 -17.20
N LEU A 729 12.38 24.11 -17.62
CA LEU A 729 12.90 23.99 -18.99
C LEU A 729 11.77 23.90 -20.03
N LEU A 730 10.60 23.41 -19.62
CA LEU A 730 9.44 23.21 -20.49
C LEU A 730 8.60 24.49 -20.69
N ALA A 731 8.89 25.57 -19.95
CA ALA A 731 8.13 26.81 -20.02
C ALA A 731 8.79 27.81 -20.95
N SER A 732 8.01 28.68 -21.57
CA SER A 732 8.46 29.73 -22.49
C SER A 732 9.28 30.86 -21.82
N ALA A 733 9.07 31.07 -20.51
CA ALA A 733 9.77 32.08 -19.68
C ALA A 733 9.71 33.54 -20.17
N PRO A 734 8.53 34.08 -20.47
CA PRO A 734 8.39 35.50 -20.83
C PRO A 734 8.87 36.38 -19.69
N SER A 735 9.40 37.57 -20.02
CA SER A 735 10.11 38.47 -19.07
C SER A 735 9.39 39.80 -18.80
N ALA A 736 8.15 40.00 -19.31
CA ALA A 736 7.44 41.26 -19.05
C ALA A 736 7.40 41.62 -17.56
N PRO A 737 7.60 42.86 -17.15
CA PRO A 737 7.66 44.10 -17.97
C PRO A 737 9.01 44.37 -18.64
N LEU A 738 10.07 43.62 -18.39
CA LEU A 738 11.36 43.80 -19.06
C LEU A 738 11.35 43.20 -20.47
N PRO A 739 12.12 43.79 -21.43
CA PRO A 739 12.31 43.15 -22.72
C PRO A 739 12.95 41.78 -22.57
N TRP A 740 12.52 40.82 -23.40
CA TRP A 740 13.11 39.51 -23.36
C TRP A 740 14.49 39.48 -24.01
N VAL A 741 15.49 39.04 -23.28
CA VAL A 741 16.88 38.90 -23.76
C VAL A 741 17.33 37.47 -23.41
N ALA A 742 17.89 36.77 -24.42
CA ALA A 742 18.39 35.43 -24.21
C ALA A 742 19.45 35.43 -23.09
N VAL A 743 19.39 34.44 -22.20
CA VAL A 743 20.23 34.23 -21.01
C VAL A 743 20.00 35.28 -19.90
N LEU A 744 19.64 36.52 -20.22
CA LEU A 744 19.48 37.62 -19.24
C LEU A 744 18.03 37.81 -18.77
N ASN A 745 17.12 36.93 -19.12
CA ASN A 745 15.76 36.98 -18.61
C ASN A 745 15.65 36.32 -17.21
N PRO A 746 14.66 36.69 -16.39
CA PRO A 746 14.52 36.22 -15.01
C PRO A 746 14.44 34.69 -14.88
N GLY A 747 13.78 34.04 -15.84
CA GLY A 747 13.64 32.60 -15.86
C GLY A 747 14.97 31.87 -16.02
N GLU A 748 15.75 32.27 -17.02
CA GLU A 748 17.06 31.65 -17.33
C GLU A 748 18.13 32.00 -16.30
N LEU A 749 18.12 33.25 -15.78
CA LEU A 749 18.98 33.64 -14.67
C LEU A 749 18.73 32.81 -13.42
N THR A 750 17.45 32.54 -13.12
CA THR A 750 17.08 31.65 -11.99
C THR A 750 17.57 30.24 -12.23
N GLN A 751 17.39 29.71 -13.44
CA GLN A 751 17.91 28.39 -13.82
C GLN A 751 19.43 28.31 -13.67
N LEU A 752 20.13 29.32 -14.10
CA LEU A 752 21.59 29.40 -13.95
C LEU A 752 22.00 29.50 -12.48
N ALA A 753 21.30 30.30 -11.67
CA ALA A 753 21.55 30.42 -10.24
C ALA A 753 21.37 29.07 -9.51
N VAL A 754 20.34 28.28 -9.86
CA VAL A 754 20.12 26.93 -9.32
C VAL A 754 21.27 26.00 -9.72
N LEU A 755 21.71 26.03 -10.99
CA LEU A 755 22.82 25.19 -11.46
C LEU A 755 24.14 25.56 -10.75
N LEU A 756 24.43 26.85 -10.58
CA LEU A 756 25.64 27.33 -9.90
C LEU A 756 25.65 26.90 -8.43
N LEU A 757 24.51 27.02 -7.73
CA LEU A 757 24.39 26.57 -6.35
C LEU A 757 24.52 25.04 -6.24
N ALA A 758 23.89 24.28 -7.13
CA ALA A 758 24.02 22.83 -7.22
C ALA A 758 25.47 22.41 -7.53
N ALA A 759 26.14 23.12 -8.45
CA ALA A 759 27.55 22.91 -8.72
C ALA A 759 28.37 23.14 -7.44
N ARG A 760 28.18 24.26 -6.75
CA ARG A 760 28.88 24.54 -5.50
C ARG A 760 28.69 23.46 -4.46
N TRP A 761 27.47 22.92 -4.35
CA TRP A 761 27.18 21.79 -3.45
C TRP A 761 27.89 20.50 -3.88
N CYS A 762 27.79 20.08 -5.15
CA CYS A 762 28.39 18.86 -5.66
C CYS A 762 29.93 18.83 -5.59
N TRP A 763 30.57 20.02 -5.57
CA TRP A 763 32.02 20.16 -5.32
C TRP A 763 32.38 20.46 -3.87
N SER A 764 31.40 20.45 -2.95
CA SER A 764 31.66 20.61 -1.49
C SER A 764 31.86 19.26 -0.82
N THR A 765 32.46 19.30 0.39
CA THR A 765 32.58 18.14 1.27
C THR A 765 31.26 17.58 1.80
N GLN A 766 30.17 18.31 1.60
CA GLN A 766 28.82 17.94 2.06
C GLN A 766 28.06 17.11 1.01
N ALA A 767 28.62 16.97 -0.19
CA ALA A 767 28.01 16.15 -1.24
C ALA A 767 28.07 14.65 -0.90
N PRO A 768 27.11 13.84 -1.37
CA PRO A 768 27.20 12.39 -1.30
C PRO A 768 28.45 11.89 -2.05
N VAL A 769 29.13 10.90 -1.47
CA VAL A 769 30.40 10.35 -2.04
C VAL A 769 30.15 9.83 -3.46
N ASP A 770 29.01 9.18 -3.69
CA ASP A 770 28.63 8.65 -5.01
C ASP A 770 28.41 9.75 -6.08
N ALA A 771 28.07 10.97 -5.67
CA ALA A 771 27.84 12.06 -6.60
C ALA A 771 29.14 12.50 -7.32
N ALA A 772 30.30 12.30 -6.70
CA ALA A 772 31.58 12.68 -7.29
C ALA A 772 31.85 11.97 -8.64
N ARG A 773 31.35 10.75 -8.80
CA ARG A 773 31.52 9.93 -10.02
C ARG A 773 30.76 10.51 -11.21
N TRP A 774 29.55 11.01 -10.98
CA TRP A 774 28.62 11.40 -12.05
C TRP A 774 28.45 12.90 -12.22
N ARG A 775 29.00 13.71 -11.31
CA ARG A 775 28.80 15.17 -11.28
C ARG A 775 29.10 15.86 -12.60
N VAL A 776 30.25 15.56 -13.23
CA VAL A 776 30.65 16.19 -14.48
C VAL A 776 29.68 15.85 -15.61
N ALA A 777 29.32 14.57 -15.73
CA ALA A 777 28.37 14.12 -16.74
C ALA A 777 26.97 14.72 -16.50
N ALA A 778 26.51 14.75 -15.24
CA ALA A 778 25.20 15.32 -14.88
C ALA A 778 25.14 16.83 -15.21
N PHE A 779 26.20 17.61 -14.89
CA PHE A 779 26.25 19.03 -15.23
C PHE A 779 26.43 19.30 -16.74
N ALA A 780 27.11 18.42 -17.46
CA ALA A 780 27.18 18.50 -18.92
C ALA A 780 25.81 18.30 -19.57
N VAL A 781 25.07 17.29 -19.11
CA VAL A 781 23.68 17.05 -19.56
C VAL A 781 22.78 18.21 -19.17
N ALA A 782 22.87 18.71 -17.93
CA ALA A 782 22.07 19.85 -17.48
C ALA A 782 22.37 21.12 -18.30
N ALA A 783 23.62 21.39 -18.60
CA ALA A 783 24.02 22.53 -19.46
C ALA A 783 23.46 22.39 -20.88
N LEU A 784 23.50 21.15 -21.45
CA LEU A 784 22.93 20.89 -22.77
C LEU A 784 21.41 21.11 -22.77
N LEU A 785 20.70 20.60 -21.77
CA LEU A 785 19.25 20.80 -21.63
C LEU A 785 18.89 22.28 -21.48
N TRP A 786 19.66 22.99 -20.66
CA TRP A 786 19.47 24.43 -20.47
C TRP A 786 19.69 25.23 -21.75
N VAL A 787 20.78 24.99 -22.48
CA VAL A 787 21.08 25.63 -23.77
C VAL A 787 19.99 25.26 -24.79
N THR A 788 19.55 24.01 -24.84
CA THR A 788 18.46 23.57 -25.73
C THR A 788 17.17 24.35 -25.45
N SER A 789 16.79 24.48 -24.18
CA SER A 789 15.62 25.24 -23.80
C SER A 789 15.76 26.74 -24.11
N ALA A 790 16.93 27.31 -23.85
CA ALA A 790 17.23 28.73 -24.16
C ALA A 790 17.19 29.00 -25.70
N THR A 791 17.69 28.05 -26.51
CA THR A 791 17.61 28.14 -27.98
C THR A 791 16.15 28.12 -28.45
N LEU A 792 15.32 27.21 -27.92
CA LEU A 792 13.91 27.14 -28.29
C LEU A 792 13.14 28.38 -27.86
N ARG A 793 13.45 28.96 -26.71
CA ARG A 793 12.87 30.21 -26.25
C ARG A 793 13.28 31.38 -27.16
N SER A 794 14.54 31.42 -27.58
CA SER A 794 15.02 32.42 -28.53
C SER A 794 14.28 32.33 -29.86
N VAL A 795 14.03 31.11 -30.35
CA VAL A 795 13.24 30.86 -31.56
C VAL A 795 11.78 31.28 -31.36
N HIS A 796 11.20 30.97 -30.18
CA HIS A 796 9.85 31.42 -29.84
C HIS A 796 9.71 32.92 -29.83
N GLU A 797 10.56 33.63 -29.07
CA GLU A 797 10.45 35.07 -28.84
C GLU A 797 10.87 35.90 -30.05
N TRP A 798 11.97 35.53 -30.71
CA TRP A 798 12.48 36.27 -31.85
C TRP A 798 11.94 35.80 -33.20
N GLY A 799 11.59 34.51 -33.28
CA GLY A 799 11.00 33.93 -34.48
C GLY A 799 9.47 34.06 -34.55
N GLY A 800 8.81 34.51 -33.48
CA GLY A 800 7.35 34.69 -33.43
C GLY A 800 6.57 33.38 -33.50
N LEU A 801 7.21 32.24 -33.21
CA LEU A 801 6.58 30.90 -33.25
C LEU A 801 5.88 30.60 -31.91
N GLY A 802 4.68 29.99 -31.95
CA GLY A 802 3.95 29.65 -30.74
C GLY A 802 4.68 28.63 -29.85
N TRP A 803 4.66 28.80 -28.52
CA TRP A 803 5.22 27.83 -27.57
C TRP A 803 4.21 26.67 -27.38
N ASN A 804 4.26 25.69 -28.25
CA ASN A 804 3.41 24.50 -28.23
C ASN A 804 4.18 23.28 -28.77
N ALA A 805 3.55 22.11 -28.77
CA ALA A 805 4.18 20.89 -29.27
C ALA A 805 4.61 20.98 -30.75
N GLY A 806 3.95 21.86 -31.55
CA GLY A 806 4.32 22.13 -32.94
C GLY A 806 5.66 22.81 -33.12
N LEU A 807 6.16 23.54 -32.08
CA LEU A 807 7.48 24.20 -32.14
C LEU A 807 8.61 23.22 -32.46
N TRP A 808 8.50 21.98 -32.00
CA TRP A 808 9.47 20.93 -32.26
C TRP A 808 9.48 20.46 -33.73
N SER A 809 8.42 20.68 -34.48
CA SER A 809 8.34 20.34 -35.90
C SER A 809 8.70 21.50 -36.84
N GLU A 810 8.90 22.69 -36.29
CA GLU A 810 9.26 23.86 -37.04
C GLU A 810 10.70 23.82 -37.56
N SER A 811 10.90 24.13 -38.85
CA SER A 811 12.21 24.07 -39.50
C SER A 811 13.23 25.04 -38.89
N LEU A 812 12.78 26.26 -38.44
CA LEU A 812 13.63 27.24 -37.77
C LEU A 812 14.13 26.70 -36.43
N ALA A 813 13.26 26.07 -35.63
CA ALA A 813 13.64 25.50 -34.35
C ALA A 813 14.63 24.35 -34.51
N GLN A 814 14.36 23.43 -35.47
CA GLN A 814 15.23 22.29 -35.74
C GLN A 814 16.61 22.74 -36.26
N THR A 815 16.66 23.73 -37.16
CA THR A 815 17.95 24.29 -37.67
C THR A 815 18.74 24.95 -36.57
N SER A 816 18.07 25.79 -35.74
CA SER A 816 18.72 26.47 -34.63
C SER A 816 19.34 25.50 -33.63
N LEU A 817 18.60 24.42 -33.28
CA LEU A 817 19.10 23.37 -32.39
C LEU A 817 20.29 22.64 -33.01
N THR A 818 20.22 22.30 -34.30
CA THR A 818 21.32 21.66 -35.02
C THR A 818 22.58 22.50 -35.02
N VAL A 819 22.46 23.80 -35.29
CA VAL A 819 23.60 24.73 -35.30
C VAL A 819 24.18 24.86 -33.89
N VAL A 820 23.34 25.15 -32.88
CA VAL A 820 23.82 25.38 -31.51
C VAL A 820 24.47 24.10 -30.93
N TRP A 821 23.85 22.92 -31.11
CA TRP A 821 24.43 21.68 -30.66
C TRP A 821 25.72 21.33 -31.38
N SER A 822 25.79 21.61 -32.69
CA SER A 822 27.01 21.41 -33.48
C SER A 822 28.15 22.32 -32.99
N VAL A 823 27.87 23.59 -32.75
CA VAL A 823 28.86 24.54 -32.20
C VAL A 823 29.36 24.07 -30.83
N LEU A 824 28.45 23.68 -29.93
CA LEU A 824 28.81 23.15 -28.62
C LEU A 824 29.62 21.88 -28.73
N GLY A 825 29.25 20.97 -29.64
CA GLY A 825 29.96 19.72 -29.89
C GLY A 825 31.41 19.99 -30.36
N VAL A 826 31.59 20.93 -31.31
CA VAL A 826 32.90 21.33 -31.81
C VAL A 826 33.73 21.96 -30.68
N ILE A 827 33.16 22.88 -29.91
CA ILE A 827 33.86 23.51 -28.78
C ILE A 827 34.31 22.44 -27.80
N GLY A 828 33.40 21.53 -27.39
CA GLY A 828 33.70 20.43 -26.46
C GLY A 828 34.80 19.52 -26.99
N TRP A 829 34.73 19.17 -28.29
CA TRP A 829 35.71 18.30 -28.94
C TRP A 829 37.09 19.00 -29.02
N VAL A 830 37.17 20.23 -29.55
CA VAL A 830 38.41 20.98 -29.73
C VAL A 830 39.07 21.34 -28.38
N VAL A 831 38.28 21.88 -27.42
CA VAL A 831 38.77 22.22 -26.08
C VAL A 831 39.23 20.96 -25.34
N GLY A 832 38.46 19.89 -25.42
CA GLY A 832 38.80 18.58 -24.83
C GLY A 832 40.13 18.03 -25.39
N SER A 833 40.32 18.13 -26.71
CA SER A 833 41.56 17.74 -27.37
C SER A 833 42.74 18.63 -26.93
N ARG A 834 42.57 19.98 -26.94
CA ARG A 834 43.62 20.92 -26.54
C ARG A 834 44.01 20.87 -25.06
N ARG A 835 43.04 20.63 -24.18
CA ARG A 835 43.25 20.50 -22.73
C ARG A 835 43.54 19.08 -22.27
N ARG A 836 43.68 18.13 -23.21
CA ARG A 836 43.89 16.68 -22.92
C ARG A 836 42.84 16.06 -22.00
N GLN A 837 41.62 16.63 -21.96
CA GLN A 837 40.51 16.16 -21.13
C GLN A 837 39.64 15.19 -21.93
N ARG A 838 39.92 13.87 -21.76
CA ARG A 838 39.20 12.80 -22.47
C ARG A 838 37.68 12.84 -22.29
N GLY A 839 37.21 13.19 -21.09
CA GLY A 839 35.77 13.29 -20.81
C GLY A 839 35.07 14.41 -21.59
N LEU A 840 35.70 15.60 -21.71
CA LEU A 840 35.19 16.70 -22.49
C LEU A 840 35.23 16.44 -23.98
N TRP A 841 36.32 15.82 -24.45
CA TRP A 841 36.44 15.37 -25.83
C TRP A 841 35.34 14.35 -26.20
N LEU A 842 35.11 13.33 -25.35
CA LEU A 842 34.08 12.34 -25.55
C LEU A 842 32.67 12.94 -25.54
N ALA A 843 32.41 13.88 -24.64
CA ALA A 843 31.11 14.60 -24.59
C ALA A 843 30.85 15.39 -25.88
N GLY A 844 31.87 16.06 -26.41
CA GLY A 844 31.79 16.74 -27.71
C GLY A 844 31.53 15.77 -28.85
N ALA A 845 32.26 14.63 -28.88
CA ALA A 845 32.11 13.59 -29.90
C ALA A 845 30.71 12.96 -29.87
N LEU A 846 30.19 12.65 -28.66
CA LEU A 846 28.84 12.12 -28.50
C LEU A 846 27.76 13.12 -28.92
N LEU A 847 27.94 14.42 -28.61
CA LEU A 847 27.02 15.46 -29.05
C LEU A 847 27.02 15.60 -30.57
N MET A 848 28.17 15.57 -31.23
CA MET A 848 28.26 15.57 -32.68
C MET A 848 27.62 14.32 -33.30
N ALA A 849 27.81 13.12 -32.69
CA ALA A 849 27.13 11.92 -33.13
C ALA A 849 25.61 12.03 -32.99
N LEU A 850 25.12 12.62 -31.86
CA LEU A 850 23.69 12.88 -31.66
C LEU A 850 23.13 13.82 -32.72
N VAL A 851 23.86 14.88 -33.05
CA VAL A 851 23.47 15.83 -34.13
C VAL A 851 23.40 15.12 -35.46
N LEU A 852 24.34 14.22 -35.78
CA LEU A 852 24.32 13.43 -37.00
C LEU A 852 23.08 12.54 -37.09
N VAL A 853 22.77 11.84 -35.98
CA VAL A 853 21.53 11.03 -35.90
C VAL A 853 20.29 11.92 -36.10
N LYS A 854 20.25 13.08 -35.47
CA LYS A 854 19.17 14.06 -35.64
C LYS A 854 19.02 14.50 -37.09
N LEU A 855 20.12 14.87 -37.74
CA LEU A 855 20.15 15.28 -39.15
C LEU A 855 19.56 14.18 -40.07
N VAL A 856 19.98 12.91 -39.87
CA VAL A 856 19.53 11.79 -40.69
C VAL A 856 18.08 11.42 -40.43
N LEU A 857 17.61 11.48 -39.16
CA LEU A 857 16.26 10.99 -38.81
C LEU A 857 15.19 12.09 -38.84
N ILE A 858 15.54 13.31 -38.41
CA ILE A 858 14.58 14.42 -38.21
C ILE A 858 14.74 15.47 -39.32
N ASP A 859 15.93 16.05 -39.46
CA ASP A 859 16.14 17.20 -40.35
C ASP A 859 16.03 16.81 -41.84
N ARG A 860 16.17 15.52 -42.17
CA ARG A 860 15.90 15.00 -43.50
C ARG A 860 14.50 15.30 -44.01
N GLN A 861 13.52 15.36 -43.11
CA GLN A 861 12.13 15.66 -43.48
C GLN A 861 11.95 17.12 -43.94
N HIS A 862 12.93 18.00 -43.63
CA HIS A 862 12.94 19.43 -43.92
C HIS A 862 13.89 19.80 -45.09
N LEU A 863 14.46 18.83 -45.82
CA LEU A 863 15.36 19.07 -46.93
C LEU A 863 14.76 19.84 -48.12
N GLY A 864 13.44 19.95 -48.17
CA GLY A 864 12.73 20.81 -49.13
C GLY A 864 12.78 22.32 -48.79
N ASN A 865 13.34 22.71 -47.61
CA ASN A 865 13.44 24.10 -47.18
C ASN A 865 14.92 24.56 -47.10
N LEU A 866 15.19 25.81 -47.43
CA LEU A 866 16.53 26.41 -47.40
C LEU A 866 17.19 26.30 -46.03
N LEU A 867 16.40 26.36 -44.93
CA LEU A 867 16.86 26.19 -43.55
C LEU A 867 17.33 24.77 -43.26
N GLY A 868 16.66 23.73 -43.78
CA GLY A 868 17.08 22.36 -43.67
C GLY A 868 18.38 22.08 -44.39
N ILE A 869 18.58 22.60 -45.63
CA ILE A 869 19.82 22.54 -46.37
C ILE A 869 20.95 23.24 -45.61
N GLY A 870 20.67 24.40 -45.02
CA GLY A 870 21.61 25.18 -44.19
C GLY A 870 22.14 24.41 -42.99
N SER A 871 21.33 23.58 -42.36
CA SER A 871 21.73 22.73 -41.21
C SER A 871 22.77 21.66 -41.60
N PHE A 872 22.58 21.03 -42.76
CA PHE A 872 23.53 20.03 -43.31
C PHE A 872 24.87 20.68 -43.73
N LEU A 873 24.82 21.88 -44.33
CA LEU A 873 26.02 22.63 -44.71
C LEU A 873 26.78 23.07 -43.45
N ALA A 874 26.10 23.61 -42.45
CA ALA A 874 26.71 24.04 -41.19
C ALA A 874 27.39 22.85 -40.48
N TYR A 875 26.72 21.72 -40.39
CA TYR A 875 27.28 20.51 -39.76
C TYR A 875 28.52 20.02 -40.51
N GLY A 876 28.46 19.92 -41.84
CA GLY A 876 29.58 19.49 -42.66
C GLY A 876 30.81 20.41 -42.56
N LEU A 877 30.60 21.73 -42.54
CA LEU A 877 31.64 22.71 -42.32
C LEU A 877 32.28 22.58 -40.94
N LEU A 878 31.46 22.40 -39.90
CA LEU A 878 31.92 22.19 -38.52
C LEU A 878 32.68 20.89 -38.33
N CYS A 879 32.31 19.81 -39.00
CA CYS A 879 33.12 18.58 -39.05
C CYS A 879 34.47 18.77 -39.72
N THR A 880 34.55 19.58 -40.76
CA THR A 880 35.80 19.94 -41.41
C THR A 880 36.73 20.73 -40.47
N VAL A 881 36.14 21.62 -39.65
CA VAL A 881 36.88 22.39 -38.62
C VAL A 881 37.44 21.45 -37.55
N ILE A 882 36.66 20.46 -37.09
CA ILE A 882 37.14 19.44 -36.15
C ILE A 882 38.33 18.65 -36.75
N GLY A 883 38.21 18.19 -38.00
CA GLY A 883 39.24 17.44 -38.65
C GLY A 883 40.57 18.22 -38.76
N TYR A 884 40.49 19.56 -38.92
CA TYR A 884 41.65 20.40 -38.94
C TYR A 884 42.23 20.74 -37.56
N LEU A 885 41.38 21.00 -36.54
CA LEU A 885 41.83 21.49 -35.25
C LEU A 885 42.11 20.38 -34.22
N ALA A 886 41.47 19.22 -34.33
CA ALA A 886 41.54 18.18 -33.34
C ALA A 886 41.32 16.76 -33.93
N PRO A 887 42.23 16.29 -34.85
CA PRO A 887 42.01 15.07 -35.62
C PRO A 887 42.13 13.77 -34.82
N ALA A 888 42.74 13.81 -33.62
CA ALA A 888 43.00 12.58 -32.86
C ALA A 888 42.48 12.67 -31.41
N PRO A 889 41.99 11.56 -30.81
CA PRO A 889 41.61 11.52 -29.42
C PRO A 889 42.84 11.73 -28.50
N PRO A 890 42.67 12.42 -27.32
CA PRO A 890 43.74 12.58 -26.35
C PRO A 890 44.18 11.22 -25.81
N ARG A 891 45.50 10.94 -25.86
CA ARG A 891 46.10 9.75 -25.25
C ARG A 891 46.11 9.92 -23.75
N GLU A 892 45.72 8.87 -23.02
CA GLU A 892 46.01 8.78 -21.59
C GLU A 892 47.53 8.66 -21.43
N GLU A 893 48.17 9.55 -20.69
CA GLU A 893 49.52 9.34 -20.19
C GLU A 893 49.40 8.10 -19.28
N ALA A 894 50.02 6.97 -19.72
CA ALA A 894 50.23 5.84 -18.86
C ALA A 894 50.99 6.38 -17.65
N VAL A 895 50.40 6.34 -16.45
CA VAL A 895 51.11 6.57 -15.20
C VAL A 895 52.23 5.53 -15.22
N SER A 896 53.46 5.99 -15.44
CA SER A 896 54.60 5.11 -15.43
C SER A 896 54.69 4.47 -14.05
N GLU A 897 54.66 3.14 -14.01
CA GLU A 897 54.78 2.32 -12.79
C GLU A 897 56.08 2.59 -12.03
N GLU A 898 56.88 3.54 -12.49
CA GLU A 898 58.16 3.96 -11.90
C GLU A 898 58.04 4.96 -10.76
N GLU A 899 56.90 5.69 -10.64
CA GLU A 899 56.65 6.64 -9.51
C GLU A 899 56.05 6.00 -8.24
N VAL A 900 55.67 4.73 -8.29
CA VAL A 900 55.17 3.98 -7.11
C VAL A 900 56.30 3.23 -6.41
N ARG A 901 57.57 3.30 -6.90
CA ARG A 901 58.76 2.64 -6.30
C ARG A 901 59.77 3.60 -5.65
N THR A 902 59.45 4.86 -5.57
CA THR A 902 60.15 5.84 -4.76
C THR A 902 59.20 6.41 -3.68
#